data_b2eebab4f626db654bf4afdd7a649bb6
#
_entry.id   b2eebab4f626db654bf4afdd7a649bb6
#
_cell.length_a   1.000
_cell.length_b   1.000
_cell.length_c   1.000
_cell.angle_alpha   90.00
_cell.angle_beta   90.00
_cell.angle_gamma   90.00
#
_symmetry.space_group_name_H-M   'P 1'
#
loop_
_entity.id
_entity.type
_entity.pdbx_description
1 polymer ?
#
loop_
_entity_poly.entity_id
_entity_poly.type
_entity_poly.pdbx_seq_one_letter_code
_entity_poly.pdbx_strand_id
1 'polypeptide(L)'
;MSIVKCNVPVVGMACAACAANIERRLRQLDGVRYASVSLPLRMAQIEYDDDAISLAEINREINEIGFNLLIEPHTDVEQVEKKHYGALARRVALAWAIAVLTMAVSMNWIPLPQPLNGYVAMALAAIGMVTCGAKFYKNAFGQLRHGGAGMDTLVALSTGITFAFSAFNVVAGDAVWSTRGIAWHTYFDSAMMIIAFVLTGRLLEEKARRGTASSIRKLMGLAPMTARIVSKDDDGVEQLTDVPIATIKIGDLIEVRAGEKMPVDGKVTFATSFMKEDGAYVDESMITGEPLPSEKQKGAMVMAGTMLSQGRLRFRARQVGEDTALAQIVKMVREAQGSKAPVQRTVDRAALIFVPVVACVAVLTFVAWVVFGGFDCVPQGIISAVAVLVVACPCAMGLATPTALMVGIGKAAEKGILIKDATALEQLRRIDTMVVDKTGTITIPNSNVDFTKTSSMPLEERETIKPNAAKAMTMLTDEGIEVHMMSGDTPEAAAYWAKKAGIAHYMSKALPQDKENLVRTLQEQGHKVAMVGDGINDTQALALADVSIAMGKGTDVAMDVAQITLMTDDLKALPEAVAMSRRTVKMIYQNLFWAFIYNIVCIPLAAGVLHLFGSDFQITPMWASALMAFSSISVVLNSLRLKYAI
;
A
#
# COMPACT_ATOMS: atom_id res chain seq x y z
N MET A 1 3.34 25.05 22.60
CA MET A 1 3.74 23.89 21.78
C MET A 1 2.51 23.38 21.03
N SER A 2 2.33 23.83 19.80
CA SER A 2 1.24 23.37 18.93
C SER A 2 1.73 22.22 18.05
N ILE A 3 1.46 20.96 18.48
CA ILE A 3 1.81 19.79 17.67
C ILE A 3 0.79 19.69 16.55
N VAL A 4 1.27 19.84 15.32
CA VAL A 4 0.47 19.67 14.11
C VAL A 4 0.76 18.29 13.50
N LYS A 5 -0.32 17.55 13.21
CA LYS A 5 -0.25 16.27 12.49
C LYS A 5 -0.82 16.47 11.10
N CYS A 6 -0.03 16.23 10.07
CA CYS A 6 -0.46 16.40 8.69
C CYS A 6 -0.03 15.23 7.81
N ASN A 7 -0.83 14.99 6.78
CA ASN A 7 -0.55 14.03 5.71
C ASN A 7 -0.36 14.82 4.41
N VAL A 8 0.88 14.87 3.90
CA VAL A 8 1.25 15.71 2.76
C VAL A 8 1.65 14.83 1.57
N PRO A 9 1.09 15.04 0.36
CA PRO A 9 1.52 14.33 -0.83
C PRO A 9 2.97 14.67 -1.21
N VAL A 10 3.74 13.65 -1.62
CA VAL A 10 5.15 13.79 -2.01
C VAL A 10 5.33 13.49 -3.49
N VAL A 11 5.89 14.42 -4.23
CA VAL A 11 6.17 14.27 -5.66
C VAL A 11 7.63 13.89 -5.88
N GLY A 12 7.86 12.98 -6.83
CA GLY A 12 9.21 12.59 -7.26
C GLY A 12 9.71 11.28 -6.66
N MET A 13 9.02 10.68 -5.69
CA MET A 13 9.36 9.36 -5.16
C MET A 13 9.16 8.27 -6.19
N ALA A 14 10.19 7.45 -6.41
CA ALA A 14 10.17 6.34 -7.35
C ALA A 14 10.66 5.01 -6.75
N CYS A 15 11.16 5.00 -5.51
CA CYS A 15 11.73 3.80 -4.91
C CYS A 15 11.66 3.82 -3.37
N ALA A 16 11.75 2.62 -2.75
CA ALA A 16 11.74 2.48 -1.29
C ALA A 16 12.89 3.25 -0.62
N ALA A 17 14.09 3.24 -1.22
CA ALA A 17 15.22 4.02 -0.73
C ALA A 17 14.93 5.53 -0.80
N CYS A 18 14.14 6.01 -1.77
CA CYS A 18 13.69 7.39 -1.84
C CYS A 18 12.82 7.75 -0.63
N ALA A 19 11.83 6.91 -0.32
CA ALA A 19 10.96 7.10 0.85
C ALA A 19 11.77 7.05 2.16
N ALA A 20 12.70 6.11 2.29
CA ALA A 20 13.57 6.01 3.45
C ALA A 20 14.50 7.23 3.61
N ASN A 21 15.02 7.78 2.52
CA ASN A 21 15.85 8.99 2.55
C ASN A 21 15.05 10.22 2.98
N ILE A 22 13.82 10.38 2.45
CA ILE A 22 12.92 11.48 2.86
C ILE A 22 12.58 11.33 4.36
N GLU A 23 12.18 10.13 4.79
CA GLU A 23 11.83 9.86 6.19
C GLU A 23 13.02 10.15 7.14
N ARG A 24 14.23 9.72 6.76
CA ARG A 24 15.45 10.01 7.52
C ARG A 24 15.72 11.51 7.60
N ARG A 25 15.58 12.25 6.47
CA ARG A 25 15.80 13.70 6.46
C ARG A 25 14.76 14.41 7.33
N LEU A 26 13.49 14.06 7.22
CA LEU A 26 12.43 14.60 8.05
C LEU A 26 12.71 14.42 9.55
N ARG A 27 13.15 13.22 9.96
CA ARG A 27 13.48 12.91 11.37
C ARG A 27 14.73 13.63 11.90
N GLN A 28 15.56 14.15 11.02
CA GLN A 28 16.75 14.93 11.38
C GLN A 28 16.47 16.42 11.57
N LEU A 29 15.27 16.89 11.19
CA LEU A 29 14.90 18.29 11.34
C LEU A 29 14.45 18.57 12.77
N ASP A 30 15.03 19.62 13.36
CA ASP A 30 14.61 20.11 14.66
C ASP A 30 13.14 20.58 14.59
N GLY A 31 12.32 20.12 15.53
CA GLY A 31 10.88 20.39 15.54
C GLY A 31 10.01 19.28 14.94
N VAL A 32 10.56 18.30 14.21
CA VAL A 32 9.83 17.12 13.73
C VAL A 32 9.90 16.01 14.78
N ARG A 33 8.74 15.60 15.32
CA ARG A 33 8.65 14.55 16.34
C ARG A 33 8.49 13.16 15.74
N TYR A 34 7.69 13.08 14.68
CA TYR A 34 7.42 11.83 13.98
C TYR A 34 7.35 12.07 12.48
N ALA A 35 7.95 11.17 11.72
CA ALA A 35 7.81 11.14 10.28
C ALA A 35 7.74 9.70 9.78
N SER A 36 6.79 9.44 8.90
CA SER A 36 6.65 8.19 8.16
C SER A 36 6.30 8.51 6.71
N VAL A 37 6.99 7.88 5.77
CA VAL A 37 6.81 8.15 4.34
C VAL A 37 6.35 6.89 3.64
N SER A 38 5.18 6.97 3.03
CA SER A 38 4.58 5.89 2.27
C SER A 38 4.88 6.06 0.78
N LEU A 39 5.67 5.15 0.21
CA LEU A 39 5.92 5.11 -1.23
C LEU A 39 4.64 4.79 -2.03
N PRO A 40 3.78 3.83 -1.62
CA PRO A 40 2.58 3.47 -2.36
C PRO A 40 1.60 4.64 -2.51
N LEU A 41 1.33 5.35 -1.42
CA LEU A 41 0.42 6.49 -1.40
C LEU A 41 1.07 7.80 -1.85
N ARG A 42 2.41 7.84 -1.95
CA ARG A 42 3.17 9.10 -2.12
C ARG A 42 2.82 10.14 -1.08
N MET A 43 2.65 9.73 0.16
CA MET A 43 2.28 10.60 1.28
C MET A 43 3.39 10.57 2.33
N ALA A 44 3.67 11.71 2.92
CA ALA A 44 4.43 11.85 4.14
C ALA A 44 3.48 12.18 5.28
N GLN A 45 3.47 11.36 6.31
CA GLN A 45 2.82 11.67 7.58
C GLN A 45 3.85 12.32 8.47
N ILE A 46 3.60 13.54 8.89
CA ILE A 46 4.54 14.36 9.65
C ILE A 46 3.83 14.89 10.89
N GLU A 47 4.46 14.70 12.06
CA GLU A 47 4.07 15.37 13.31
C GLU A 47 5.18 16.32 13.69
N TYR A 48 4.89 17.62 13.72
CA TYR A 48 5.89 18.66 13.98
C TYR A 48 5.32 19.74 14.90
N ASP A 49 6.23 20.50 15.51
CA ASP A 49 5.92 21.66 16.33
C ASP A 49 5.93 22.91 15.45
N ASP A 50 4.75 23.49 15.20
CA ASP A 50 4.57 24.65 14.31
C ASP A 50 5.24 25.92 14.84
N ASP A 51 5.54 25.98 16.16
CA ASP A 51 6.32 27.06 16.76
C ASP A 51 7.82 26.91 16.46
N ALA A 52 8.31 25.69 16.12
CA ALA A 52 9.73 25.40 15.90
C ALA A 52 10.10 25.36 14.41
N ILE A 53 9.25 24.79 13.54
CA ILE A 53 9.52 24.66 12.10
C ILE A 53 8.20 24.71 11.31
N SER A 54 8.16 25.48 10.25
CA SER A 54 7.00 25.57 9.35
C SER A 54 7.00 24.49 8.28
N LEU A 55 5.81 24.13 7.79
CA LEU A 55 5.66 23.15 6.70
C LEU A 55 6.37 23.60 5.41
N ALA A 56 6.51 24.91 5.19
CA ALA A 56 7.24 25.49 4.05
C ALA A 56 8.75 25.26 4.17
N GLU A 57 9.31 25.35 5.36
CA GLU A 57 10.73 25.06 5.64
C GLU A 57 11.00 23.56 5.49
N ILE A 58 10.13 22.71 6.03
CA ILE A 58 10.20 21.26 5.83
C ILE A 58 10.23 20.92 4.33
N ASN A 59 9.39 21.57 3.52
CA ASN A 59 9.39 21.36 2.07
C ASN A 59 10.69 21.83 1.41
N ARG A 60 11.27 22.92 1.85
CA ARG A 60 12.56 23.41 1.32
C ARG A 60 13.67 22.37 1.53
N GLU A 61 13.76 21.80 2.73
CA GLU A 61 14.73 20.77 3.08
C GLU A 61 14.52 19.48 2.25
N ILE A 62 13.27 19.12 1.99
CA ILE A 62 12.96 17.96 1.14
C ILE A 62 13.24 18.24 -0.34
N ASN A 63 13.10 19.50 -0.79
CA ASN A 63 13.48 19.89 -2.14
C ASN A 63 15.00 19.78 -2.41
N GLU A 64 15.84 19.99 -1.39
CA GLU A 64 17.29 19.85 -1.51
C GLU A 64 17.72 18.42 -1.85
N ILE A 65 16.99 17.42 -1.37
CA ILE A 65 17.22 16.00 -1.70
C ILE A 65 16.46 15.54 -2.96
N GLY A 66 15.86 16.48 -3.71
CA GLY A 66 15.23 16.23 -5.01
C GLY A 66 13.77 15.79 -4.99
N PHE A 67 13.06 15.99 -3.87
CA PHE A 67 11.63 15.68 -3.72
C PHE A 67 10.85 16.94 -3.37
N ASN A 68 9.51 16.91 -3.52
CA ASN A 68 8.65 18.05 -3.25
C ASN A 68 7.39 17.63 -2.50
N LEU A 69 7.05 18.35 -1.42
CA LEU A 69 5.80 18.23 -0.68
C LEU A 69 4.74 19.16 -1.31
N LEU A 70 3.55 18.64 -1.61
CA LEU A 70 2.44 19.45 -2.10
C LEU A 70 1.68 20.02 -0.89
N ILE A 71 1.96 21.29 -0.57
CA ILE A 71 1.43 21.97 0.62
C ILE A 71 0.09 22.64 0.35
N GLU A 72 -0.26 22.93 -0.92
CA GLU A 72 -1.46 23.67 -1.27
C GLU A 72 -2.74 22.82 -1.06
N PRO A 73 -3.74 23.32 -0.29
CA PRO A 73 -4.91 22.55 0.13
C PRO A 73 -5.86 22.12 -1.00
N HIS A 74 -5.78 22.73 -2.18
CA HIS A 74 -6.68 22.48 -3.32
C HIS A 74 -5.99 21.87 -4.53
N THR A 75 -4.77 21.37 -4.40
CA THR A 75 -4.08 20.74 -5.52
C THR A 75 -4.72 19.39 -5.83
N ASP A 76 -5.35 19.28 -6.98
CA ASP A 76 -5.91 18.03 -7.50
C ASP A 76 -4.76 17.03 -7.76
N VAL A 77 -4.55 16.16 -6.77
CA VAL A 77 -3.47 15.15 -6.78
C VAL A 77 -3.57 14.26 -8.02
N GLU A 78 -4.78 13.97 -8.51
CA GLU A 78 -4.98 13.15 -9.70
C GLU A 78 -4.50 13.84 -10.97
N GLN A 79 -4.71 15.15 -11.10
CA GLN A 79 -4.21 15.92 -12.24
C GLN A 79 -2.69 16.02 -12.23
N VAL A 80 -2.09 16.22 -11.05
CA VAL A 80 -0.62 16.23 -10.88
C VAL A 80 -0.03 14.88 -11.26
N GLU A 81 -0.65 13.78 -10.81
CA GLU A 81 -0.23 12.42 -11.17
C GLU A 81 -0.38 12.13 -12.67
N LYS A 82 -1.47 12.55 -13.30
CA LYS A 82 -1.66 12.42 -14.76
C LYS A 82 -0.59 13.19 -15.54
N LYS A 83 -0.30 14.42 -15.14
CA LYS A 83 0.78 15.24 -15.74
C LYS A 83 2.15 14.58 -15.56
N HIS A 84 2.44 14.08 -14.37
CA HIS A 84 3.70 13.38 -14.07
C HIS A 84 3.86 12.11 -14.92
N TYR A 85 2.83 11.28 -15.01
CA TYR A 85 2.83 10.08 -15.85
C TYR A 85 3.02 10.40 -17.32
N GLY A 86 2.32 11.40 -17.86
CA GLY A 86 2.48 11.84 -19.24
C GLY A 86 3.88 12.39 -19.53
N ALA A 87 4.48 13.12 -18.57
CA ALA A 87 5.86 13.58 -18.68
C ALA A 87 6.87 12.42 -18.67
N LEU A 88 6.64 11.42 -17.80
CA LEU A 88 7.48 10.22 -17.73
C LEU A 88 7.37 9.40 -19.03
N ALA A 89 6.17 9.18 -19.56
CA ALA A 89 5.96 8.45 -20.81
C ALA A 89 6.67 9.13 -22.00
N ARG A 90 6.60 10.46 -22.09
CA ARG A 90 7.35 11.22 -23.13
C ARG A 90 8.85 11.07 -23.00
N ARG A 91 9.39 11.08 -21.75
CA ARG A 91 10.82 10.84 -21.52
C ARG A 91 11.24 9.44 -21.90
N VAL A 92 10.42 8.42 -21.61
CA VAL A 92 10.67 7.03 -22.03
C VAL A 92 10.75 6.93 -23.54
N ALA A 93 9.77 7.51 -24.27
CA ALA A 93 9.78 7.51 -25.73
C ALA A 93 11.04 8.21 -26.30
N LEU A 94 11.42 9.36 -25.76
CA LEU A 94 12.62 10.08 -26.16
C LEU A 94 13.90 9.28 -25.84
N ALA A 95 13.98 8.67 -24.66
CA ALA A 95 15.13 7.85 -24.27
C ALA A 95 15.32 6.66 -25.22
N TRP A 96 14.23 5.97 -25.59
CA TRP A 96 14.29 4.88 -26.57
C TRP A 96 14.69 5.36 -27.96
N ALA A 97 14.16 6.50 -28.42
CA ALA A 97 14.54 7.07 -29.71
C ALA A 97 16.05 7.37 -29.77
N ILE A 98 16.60 8.01 -28.72
CA ILE A 98 18.03 8.31 -28.65
C ILE A 98 18.86 7.02 -28.47
N ALA A 99 18.42 6.07 -27.64
CA ALA A 99 19.13 4.80 -27.42
C ALA A 99 19.24 3.97 -28.69
N VAL A 100 18.14 3.82 -29.44
CA VAL A 100 18.14 3.11 -30.73
C VAL A 100 19.01 3.82 -31.76
N LEU A 101 18.96 5.14 -31.83
CA LEU A 101 19.81 5.92 -32.74
C LEU A 101 21.29 5.80 -32.37
N THR A 102 21.64 5.89 -31.08
CA THR A 102 23.00 5.72 -30.58
C THR A 102 23.50 4.29 -30.90
N MET A 103 22.66 3.28 -30.69
CA MET A 103 22.98 1.89 -31.02
C MET A 103 23.19 1.70 -32.51
N ALA A 104 22.33 2.29 -33.37
CA ALA A 104 22.49 2.20 -34.84
C ALA A 104 23.79 2.83 -35.32
N VAL A 105 24.22 3.92 -34.69
CA VAL A 105 25.52 4.55 -34.96
C VAL A 105 26.68 3.67 -34.45
N SER A 106 26.60 3.19 -33.20
CA SER A 106 27.66 2.37 -32.58
C SER A 106 27.85 1.03 -33.27
N MET A 107 26.76 0.41 -33.79
CA MET A 107 26.81 -0.87 -34.53
C MET A 107 27.08 -0.72 -36.04
N ASN A 108 27.43 0.50 -36.50
CA ASN A 108 27.65 0.79 -37.92
C ASN A 108 26.46 0.48 -38.86
N TRP A 109 25.22 0.44 -38.34
CA TRP A 109 24.02 0.36 -39.19
C TRP A 109 23.84 1.63 -40.01
N ILE A 110 24.31 2.77 -39.49
CA ILE A 110 24.48 4.02 -40.22
C ILE A 110 25.97 4.15 -40.50
N PRO A 111 26.42 3.93 -41.75
CA PRO A 111 27.83 3.92 -42.08
C PRO A 111 28.39 5.35 -42.01
N LEU A 112 29.09 5.65 -40.97
CA LEU A 112 29.83 6.89 -40.76
C LEU A 112 31.33 6.60 -40.76
N PRO A 113 32.17 7.46 -41.37
CA PRO A 113 33.63 7.27 -41.34
C PRO A 113 34.15 7.40 -39.91
N GLN A 114 35.15 6.58 -39.57
CA GLN A 114 35.89 6.74 -38.33
C GLN A 114 36.82 7.96 -38.44
N PRO A 115 36.99 8.82 -37.40
CA PRO A 115 36.48 8.71 -36.04
C PRO A 115 35.09 9.37 -35.82
N LEU A 116 34.44 9.89 -36.85
CA LEU A 116 33.18 10.64 -36.76
C LEU A 116 32.09 9.83 -36.07
N ASN A 117 32.02 8.51 -36.30
CA ASN A 117 31.07 7.59 -35.66
C ASN A 117 31.13 7.71 -34.13
N GLY A 118 32.32 7.65 -33.53
CA GLY A 118 32.49 7.77 -32.08
C GLY A 118 32.05 9.12 -31.53
N TYR A 119 32.35 10.23 -32.21
CA TYR A 119 31.96 11.57 -31.80
C TYR A 119 30.43 11.79 -31.90
N VAL A 120 29.80 11.27 -32.95
CA VAL A 120 28.32 11.34 -33.10
C VAL A 120 27.65 10.52 -32.01
N ALA A 121 28.09 9.30 -31.71
CA ALA A 121 27.56 8.47 -30.64
C ALA A 121 27.73 9.15 -29.26
N MET A 122 28.91 9.78 -29.03
CA MET A 122 29.17 10.56 -27.81
C MET A 122 28.23 11.73 -27.67
N ALA A 123 27.99 12.51 -28.73
CA ALA A 123 27.08 13.65 -28.70
C ALA A 123 25.63 13.22 -28.45
N LEU A 124 25.15 12.16 -29.10
CA LEU A 124 23.82 11.59 -28.88
C LEU A 124 23.64 11.12 -27.45
N ALA A 125 24.61 10.37 -26.90
CA ALA A 125 24.57 9.91 -25.52
C ALA A 125 24.59 11.09 -24.52
N ALA A 126 25.41 12.12 -24.75
CA ALA A 126 25.43 13.32 -23.90
C ALA A 126 24.08 14.04 -23.90
N ILE A 127 23.46 14.23 -25.08
CA ILE A 127 22.12 14.82 -25.19
C ILE A 127 21.10 13.97 -24.42
N GLY A 128 21.13 12.65 -24.57
CA GLY A 128 20.24 11.74 -23.88
C GLY A 128 20.41 11.74 -22.36
N MET A 129 21.66 11.79 -21.88
CA MET A 129 21.96 11.89 -20.46
C MET A 129 21.45 13.21 -19.85
N VAL A 130 21.59 14.33 -20.56
CA VAL A 130 21.11 15.64 -20.11
C VAL A 130 19.57 15.74 -20.18
N THR A 131 18.93 15.25 -21.24
CA THR A 131 17.48 15.40 -21.44
C THR A 131 16.67 14.35 -20.67
N CYS A 132 17.10 13.09 -20.69
CA CYS A 132 16.38 11.98 -20.07
C CYS A 132 16.97 11.60 -18.71
N GLY A 133 18.28 11.67 -18.53
CA GLY A 133 19.03 11.23 -17.36
C GLY A 133 19.26 12.27 -16.26
N ALA A 134 19.07 13.56 -16.53
CA ALA A 134 19.43 14.65 -15.59
C ALA A 134 18.89 14.47 -14.17
N LYS A 135 17.68 13.93 -14.02
CA LYS A 135 17.09 13.65 -12.70
C LYS A 135 17.87 12.63 -11.89
N PHE A 136 18.45 11.61 -12.53
CA PHE A 136 19.25 10.60 -11.83
C PHE A 136 20.49 11.24 -11.21
N TYR A 137 21.18 12.10 -11.97
CA TYR A 137 22.38 12.79 -11.49
C TYR A 137 22.06 13.81 -10.40
N LYS A 138 21.00 14.61 -10.57
CA LYS A 138 20.58 15.59 -9.56
C LYS A 138 20.22 14.89 -8.24
N ASN A 139 19.41 13.83 -8.31
CA ASN A 139 19.00 13.08 -7.14
C ASN A 139 20.17 12.34 -6.48
N ALA A 140 21.06 11.74 -7.27
CA ALA A 140 22.26 11.07 -6.77
C ALA A 140 23.17 12.03 -6.01
N PHE A 141 23.42 13.22 -6.57
CA PHE A 141 24.24 14.23 -5.92
C PHE A 141 23.61 14.72 -4.62
N GLY A 142 22.31 15.04 -4.63
CA GLY A 142 21.58 15.46 -3.43
C GLY A 142 21.62 14.37 -2.35
N GLN A 143 21.38 13.10 -2.70
CA GLN A 143 21.41 11.99 -1.75
C GLN A 143 22.82 11.77 -1.16
N LEU A 144 23.86 11.78 -1.98
CA LEU A 144 25.24 11.60 -1.51
C LEU A 144 25.69 12.73 -0.57
N ARG A 145 25.32 13.98 -0.87
CA ARG A 145 25.64 15.13 0.00
C ARG A 145 25.06 14.99 1.41
N HIS A 146 23.91 14.33 1.54
CA HIS A 146 23.24 14.07 2.81
C HIS A 146 23.48 12.67 3.37
N GLY A 147 24.55 11.98 2.94
CA GLY A 147 24.95 10.66 3.44
C GLY A 147 24.00 9.52 3.06
N GLY A 148 23.18 9.69 2.01
CA GLY A 148 22.30 8.69 1.46
C GLY A 148 22.79 8.16 0.12
N ALA A 149 22.42 6.94 -0.22
CA ALA A 149 22.60 6.38 -1.56
C ALA A 149 21.34 5.60 -1.95
N GLY A 150 21.01 5.57 -3.22
CA GLY A 150 19.81 4.89 -3.70
C GLY A 150 19.98 4.39 -5.14
N MET A 151 18.87 3.99 -5.73
CA MET A 151 18.84 3.55 -7.12
C MET A 151 19.39 4.61 -8.08
N ASP A 152 19.02 5.89 -7.87
CA ASP A 152 19.48 6.99 -8.72
C ASP A 152 21.02 7.14 -8.68
N THR A 153 21.63 6.85 -7.52
CA THR A 153 23.09 6.85 -7.35
C THR A 153 23.74 5.75 -8.18
N LEU A 154 23.19 4.53 -8.17
CA LEU A 154 23.73 3.42 -8.97
C LEU A 154 23.61 3.68 -10.47
N VAL A 155 22.46 4.20 -10.91
CA VAL A 155 22.22 4.55 -12.32
C VAL A 155 23.14 5.70 -12.77
N ALA A 156 23.27 6.74 -11.96
CA ALA A 156 24.16 7.86 -12.29
C ALA A 156 25.63 7.43 -12.35
N LEU A 157 26.06 6.58 -11.40
CA LEU A 157 27.43 6.07 -11.37
C LEU A 157 27.71 5.15 -12.56
N SER A 158 26.84 4.18 -12.85
CA SER A 158 27.01 3.24 -13.95
C SER A 158 27.01 3.93 -15.31
N THR A 159 26.05 4.81 -15.58
CA THR A 159 25.97 5.55 -16.85
C THR A 159 27.11 6.57 -16.98
N GLY A 160 27.50 7.22 -15.89
CA GLY A 160 28.62 8.15 -15.85
C GLY A 160 29.96 7.46 -16.15
N ILE A 161 30.25 6.33 -15.50
CA ILE A 161 31.47 5.53 -15.76
C ILE A 161 31.48 5.03 -17.19
N THR A 162 30.37 4.48 -17.70
CA THR A 162 30.26 3.97 -19.07
C THR A 162 30.48 5.08 -20.08
N PHE A 163 29.89 6.26 -19.86
CA PHE A 163 30.09 7.42 -20.73
C PHE A 163 31.53 7.92 -20.69
N ALA A 164 32.12 8.11 -19.50
CA ALA A 164 33.49 8.59 -19.35
C ALA A 164 34.52 7.64 -19.97
N PHE A 165 34.34 6.33 -19.77
CA PHE A 165 35.21 5.32 -20.37
C PHE A 165 35.08 5.30 -21.90
N SER A 166 33.87 5.40 -22.44
CA SER A 166 33.64 5.47 -23.88
C SER A 166 34.20 6.76 -24.50
N ALA A 167 34.07 7.90 -23.81
CA ALA A 167 34.65 9.16 -24.25
C ALA A 167 36.21 9.10 -24.26
N PHE A 168 36.79 8.49 -23.22
CA PHE A 168 38.24 8.21 -23.19
C PHE A 168 38.66 7.37 -24.37
N ASN A 169 37.93 6.30 -24.71
CA ASN A 169 38.23 5.43 -25.83
C ASN A 169 38.15 6.16 -27.18
N VAL A 170 37.18 7.06 -27.38
CA VAL A 170 37.07 7.88 -28.61
C VAL A 170 38.27 8.84 -28.76
N VAL A 171 38.77 9.43 -27.66
CA VAL A 171 39.81 10.45 -27.71
C VAL A 171 41.21 9.86 -27.65
N ALA A 172 41.42 8.82 -26.82
CA ALA A 172 42.74 8.28 -26.52
C ALA A 172 42.87 6.75 -26.74
N GLY A 173 41.80 6.10 -27.17
CA GLY A 173 41.76 4.64 -27.30
C GLY A 173 42.82 4.08 -28.20
N ASP A 174 43.05 4.69 -29.37
CA ASP A 174 44.10 4.27 -30.31
C ASP A 174 45.51 4.41 -29.71
N ALA A 175 45.78 5.50 -28.98
CA ALA A 175 47.08 5.73 -28.38
C ALA A 175 47.40 4.78 -27.22
N VAL A 176 46.37 4.34 -26.47
CA VAL A 176 46.56 3.53 -25.25
C VAL A 176 46.37 2.04 -25.51
N TRP A 177 45.36 1.64 -26.26
CA TRP A 177 44.96 0.24 -26.44
C TRP A 177 45.56 -0.38 -27.68
N SER A 178 45.52 0.32 -28.84
CA SER A 178 46.02 -0.21 -30.11
C SER A 178 47.55 -0.45 -30.10
N THR A 179 48.30 0.38 -29.35
CA THR A 179 49.76 0.17 -29.13
C THR A 179 50.08 -1.13 -28.40
N ARG A 180 49.09 -1.73 -27.70
CA ARG A 180 49.18 -2.99 -26.96
C ARG A 180 48.45 -4.15 -27.63
N GLY A 181 47.92 -3.94 -28.84
CA GLY A 181 47.16 -4.97 -29.57
C GLY A 181 45.78 -5.27 -28.98
N ILE A 182 45.25 -4.39 -28.10
CA ILE A 182 43.96 -4.56 -27.47
C ILE A 182 42.88 -3.89 -28.32
N ALA A 183 41.87 -4.65 -28.75
CA ALA A 183 40.68 -4.09 -29.39
C ALA A 183 39.86 -3.32 -28.39
N TRP A 184 39.52 -2.07 -28.71
CA TRP A 184 38.67 -1.24 -27.87
C TRP A 184 37.35 -0.92 -28.55
N HIS A 185 36.31 -0.74 -27.71
CA HIS A 185 34.95 -0.44 -28.15
C HIS A 185 34.38 0.74 -27.35
N THR A 186 33.39 1.39 -27.93
CA THR A 186 32.59 2.40 -27.22
C THR A 186 31.31 1.78 -26.74
N TYR A 187 30.79 2.24 -25.60
CA TYR A 187 29.62 1.73 -24.91
C TYR A 187 28.58 2.84 -24.66
N PHE A 188 28.50 3.83 -25.55
CA PHE A 188 27.52 4.91 -25.48
C PHE A 188 26.10 4.40 -25.62
N ASP A 189 25.89 3.39 -26.47
CA ASP A 189 24.65 2.63 -26.62
C ASP A 189 24.23 1.98 -25.29
N SER A 190 25.14 1.34 -24.58
CA SER A 190 24.90 0.71 -23.29
C SER A 190 24.47 1.75 -22.23
N ALA A 191 25.12 2.91 -22.16
CA ALA A 191 24.74 3.99 -21.26
C ALA A 191 23.31 4.48 -21.52
N MET A 192 22.94 4.65 -22.80
CA MET A 192 21.60 5.06 -23.20
C MET A 192 20.56 3.97 -22.98
N MET A 193 20.89 2.70 -23.26
CA MET A 193 20.01 1.57 -22.99
C MET A 193 19.72 1.39 -21.50
N ILE A 194 20.70 1.59 -20.61
CA ILE A 194 20.48 1.60 -19.16
C ILE A 194 19.43 2.65 -18.80
N ILE A 195 19.57 3.90 -19.28
CA ILE A 195 18.61 4.98 -19.02
C ILE A 195 17.22 4.60 -19.56
N ALA A 196 17.12 4.08 -20.77
CA ALA A 196 15.86 3.71 -21.42
C ALA A 196 15.15 2.58 -20.66
N PHE A 197 15.86 1.51 -20.30
CA PHE A 197 15.28 0.39 -19.53
C PHE A 197 14.87 0.80 -18.11
N VAL A 198 15.68 1.60 -17.40
CA VAL A 198 15.35 2.08 -16.06
C VAL A 198 14.13 2.99 -16.10
N LEU A 199 14.04 3.90 -17.06
CA LEU A 199 12.84 4.74 -17.22
C LEU A 199 11.61 3.92 -17.60
N THR A 200 11.76 2.89 -18.43
CA THR A 200 10.69 1.94 -18.78
C THR A 200 10.23 1.17 -17.56
N GLY A 201 11.15 0.65 -16.75
CA GLY A 201 10.83 0.01 -15.48
C GLY A 201 10.01 0.92 -14.57
N ARG A 202 10.41 2.19 -14.42
CA ARG A 202 9.65 3.21 -13.65
C ARG A 202 8.25 3.49 -14.22
N LEU A 203 8.12 3.53 -15.55
CA LEU A 203 6.81 3.75 -16.19
C LEU A 203 5.87 2.58 -15.94
N LEU A 204 6.37 1.35 -16.06
CA LEU A 204 5.60 0.13 -15.79
C LEU A 204 5.21 0.02 -14.32
N GLU A 205 6.14 0.35 -13.41
CA GLU A 205 5.88 0.45 -11.98
C GLU A 205 4.75 1.45 -11.68
N GLU A 206 4.82 2.65 -12.27
CA GLU A 206 3.80 3.68 -12.11
C GLU A 206 2.42 3.21 -12.62
N LYS A 207 2.38 2.57 -13.80
CA LYS A 207 1.17 2.01 -14.38
C LYS A 207 0.55 0.93 -13.50
N ALA A 208 1.37 0.02 -12.98
CA ALA A 208 0.94 -1.07 -12.13
C ALA A 208 0.35 -0.57 -10.79
N ARG A 209 1.03 0.39 -10.16
CA ARG A 209 0.57 1.01 -8.92
C ARG A 209 -0.78 1.71 -9.08
N ARG A 210 -1.03 2.40 -10.19
CA ARG A 210 -2.34 2.97 -10.51
C ARG A 210 -3.43 1.91 -10.61
N GLY A 211 -3.10 0.71 -11.08
CA GLY A 211 -4.02 -0.42 -11.13
C GLY A 211 -4.40 -0.98 -9.76
N THR A 212 -3.47 -0.94 -8.79
CA THR A 212 -3.72 -1.46 -7.43
C THR A 212 -4.55 -0.51 -6.56
N ALA A 213 -4.57 0.79 -6.83
CA ALA A 213 -5.41 1.78 -6.14
C ALA A 213 -6.89 1.77 -6.60
N SER A 214 -7.31 0.80 -7.43
CA SER A 214 -8.67 0.76 -7.99
C SER A 214 -9.76 0.52 -6.95
N SER A 215 -9.48 -0.21 -5.86
CA SER A 215 -10.46 -0.52 -4.81
C SER A 215 -10.89 0.74 -4.04
N ILE A 216 -9.95 1.62 -3.68
CA ILE A 216 -10.30 2.91 -3.04
C ILE A 216 -11.12 3.78 -4.00
N ARG A 217 -10.74 3.83 -5.30
CA ARG A 217 -11.50 4.60 -6.29
C ARG A 217 -12.91 4.08 -6.47
N LYS A 218 -13.13 2.77 -6.38
CA LYS A 218 -14.49 2.19 -6.38
C LYS A 218 -15.29 2.67 -5.18
N LEU A 219 -14.71 2.65 -3.97
CA LEU A 219 -15.36 3.15 -2.75
C LEU A 219 -15.66 4.65 -2.85
N MET A 220 -14.71 5.47 -3.31
CA MET A 220 -14.94 6.91 -3.52
C MET A 220 -16.03 7.21 -4.58
N GLY A 221 -16.16 6.35 -5.60
CA GLY A 221 -17.20 6.46 -6.63
C GLY A 221 -18.60 6.06 -6.14
N LEU A 222 -18.75 5.62 -4.89
CA LEU A 222 -20.06 5.32 -4.32
C LEU A 222 -20.86 6.58 -3.95
N ALA A 223 -20.22 7.66 -3.54
CA ALA A 223 -20.90 8.91 -3.25
C ALA A 223 -21.42 9.58 -4.55
N PRO A 224 -22.70 9.98 -4.63
CA PRO A 224 -23.19 10.79 -5.74
C PRO A 224 -22.60 12.21 -5.66
N MET A 225 -22.70 13.00 -6.73
CA MET A 225 -22.20 14.39 -6.73
C MET A 225 -23.25 15.42 -6.27
N THR A 226 -24.52 15.07 -6.39
CA THR A 226 -25.65 15.92 -6.05
C THR A 226 -26.63 15.15 -5.18
N ALA A 227 -27.43 15.88 -4.42
CA ALA A 227 -28.52 15.35 -3.59
C ALA A 227 -29.76 16.21 -3.73
N ARG A 228 -30.93 15.59 -3.53
CA ARG A 228 -32.24 16.27 -3.61
C ARG A 228 -32.71 16.63 -2.22
N ILE A 229 -32.70 17.92 -1.88
CA ILE A 229 -33.21 18.45 -0.62
C ILE A 229 -34.69 18.77 -0.76
N VAL A 230 -35.45 18.44 0.29
CA VAL A 230 -36.87 18.82 0.45
C VAL A 230 -36.92 20.08 1.30
N SER A 231 -37.22 21.23 0.70
CA SER A 231 -37.48 22.49 1.39
C SER A 231 -38.96 22.81 1.37
N LYS A 232 -39.43 23.60 2.33
CA LYS A 232 -40.77 24.16 2.30
C LYS A 232 -40.69 25.62 1.96
N ASP A 233 -41.50 26.05 1.00
CA ASP A 233 -41.67 27.46 0.62
C ASP A 233 -42.45 28.18 1.73
N ASP A 234 -42.50 29.52 1.67
CA ASP A 234 -43.22 30.36 2.63
C ASP A 234 -44.74 30.02 2.70
N ASP A 235 -45.29 29.47 1.62
CA ASP A 235 -46.65 28.96 1.53
C ASP A 235 -46.82 27.51 2.03
N GLY A 236 -45.76 26.89 2.55
CA GLY A 236 -45.79 25.52 3.08
C GLY A 236 -45.75 24.40 2.02
N VAL A 237 -45.59 24.77 0.72
CA VAL A 237 -45.47 23.82 -0.38
C VAL A 237 -44.06 23.19 -0.40
N GLU A 238 -43.99 21.85 -0.49
CA GLU A 238 -42.72 21.13 -0.58
C GLU A 238 -42.08 21.37 -1.93
N GLN A 239 -40.86 21.91 -1.93
CA GLN A 239 -40.05 22.11 -3.11
C GLN A 239 -38.82 21.18 -3.09
N LEU A 240 -38.57 20.50 -4.20
CA LEU A 240 -37.42 19.60 -4.36
C LEU A 240 -36.34 20.33 -5.15
N THR A 241 -35.16 20.49 -4.55
CA THR A 241 -34.02 21.17 -5.16
C THR A 241 -32.80 20.27 -5.17
N ASP A 242 -32.19 20.07 -6.34
CA ASP A 242 -30.93 19.36 -6.47
C ASP A 242 -29.77 20.30 -6.11
N VAL A 243 -28.97 19.90 -5.11
CA VAL A 243 -27.83 20.67 -4.60
C VAL A 243 -26.55 19.83 -4.63
N PRO A 244 -25.37 20.45 -4.73
CA PRO A 244 -24.11 19.74 -4.54
C PRO A 244 -24.03 19.15 -3.13
N ILE A 245 -23.47 17.92 -2.98
CA ILE A 245 -23.34 17.26 -1.66
C ILE A 245 -22.60 18.13 -0.66
N ALA A 246 -21.58 18.87 -1.08
CA ALA A 246 -20.79 19.74 -0.21
C ALA A 246 -21.60 20.84 0.49
N THR A 247 -22.83 21.13 0.03
CA THR A 247 -23.70 22.16 0.62
C THR A 247 -24.70 21.61 1.64
N ILE A 248 -24.82 20.28 1.76
CA ILE A 248 -25.74 19.63 2.69
C ILE A 248 -25.30 19.90 4.14
N LYS A 249 -26.28 20.22 4.98
CA LYS A 249 -26.07 20.46 6.41
C LYS A 249 -26.77 19.38 7.26
N ILE A 250 -26.28 19.20 8.48
CA ILE A 250 -26.93 18.34 9.47
C ILE A 250 -28.35 18.86 9.69
N GLY A 251 -29.34 17.97 9.61
CA GLY A 251 -30.74 18.27 9.77
C GLY A 251 -31.53 18.45 8.47
N ASP A 252 -30.86 18.59 7.32
CA ASP A 252 -31.53 18.69 6.02
C ASP A 252 -32.36 17.42 5.73
N LEU A 253 -33.55 17.63 5.15
CA LEU A 253 -34.41 16.53 4.72
C LEU A 253 -34.09 16.20 3.26
N ILE A 254 -33.68 14.96 3.03
CA ILE A 254 -33.20 14.48 1.73
C ILE A 254 -34.16 13.42 1.21
N GLU A 255 -34.49 13.49 -0.08
CA GLU A 255 -35.28 12.49 -0.80
C GLU A 255 -34.38 11.69 -1.74
N VAL A 256 -34.51 10.34 -1.67
CA VAL A 256 -33.81 9.39 -2.56
C VAL A 256 -34.86 8.46 -3.18
N ARG A 257 -34.70 8.16 -4.45
CA ARG A 257 -35.55 7.28 -5.26
C ARG A 257 -34.85 6.00 -5.63
N ALA A 258 -35.61 4.98 -6.01
CA ALA A 258 -35.07 3.71 -6.46
C ALA A 258 -34.02 3.89 -7.57
N GLY A 259 -32.86 3.23 -7.42
CA GLY A 259 -31.70 3.36 -8.29
C GLY A 259 -30.74 4.52 -7.94
N GLU A 260 -31.12 5.40 -6.99
CA GLU A 260 -30.24 6.49 -6.53
C GLU A 260 -29.42 6.06 -5.32
N LYS A 261 -28.26 6.67 -5.15
CA LYS A 261 -27.34 6.44 -4.01
C LYS A 261 -27.64 7.42 -2.87
N MET A 262 -27.45 6.95 -1.64
CA MET A 262 -27.53 7.82 -0.46
C MET A 262 -26.36 8.81 -0.45
N PRO A 263 -26.63 10.13 -0.38
CA PRO A 263 -25.56 11.14 -0.42
C PRO A 263 -24.82 11.31 0.90
N VAL A 264 -25.50 11.16 2.03
CA VAL A 264 -24.98 11.35 3.40
C VAL A 264 -25.62 10.35 4.36
N ASP A 265 -25.11 10.23 5.58
CA ASP A 265 -25.70 9.37 6.60
C ASP A 265 -26.90 10.08 7.26
N GLY A 266 -27.93 9.30 7.58
CA GLY A 266 -29.10 9.92 8.19
C GLY A 266 -30.11 8.93 8.77
N LYS A 267 -31.16 9.50 9.39
CA LYS A 267 -32.27 8.75 9.99
C LYS A 267 -33.52 8.87 9.13
N VAL A 268 -34.07 7.72 8.74
CA VAL A 268 -35.28 7.64 7.91
C VAL A 268 -36.47 8.29 8.61
N THR A 269 -37.14 9.19 7.92
CA THR A 269 -38.37 9.86 8.35
C THR A 269 -39.59 9.32 7.64
N PHE A 270 -39.42 8.86 6.40
CA PHE A 270 -40.48 8.31 5.55
C PHE A 270 -39.87 7.28 4.60
N ALA A 271 -40.53 6.14 4.45
CA ALA A 271 -40.15 5.08 3.51
C ALA A 271 -41.43 4.46 2.91
N THR A 272 -41.42 4.17 1.62
CA THR A 272 -42.53 3.48 0.95
C THR A 272 -41.99 2.64 -0.21
N SER A 273 -42.61 1.50 -0.47
CA SER A 273 -42.32 0.67 -1.64
C SER A 273 -43.60 0.06 -2.19
N PHE A 274 -43.55 -0.50 -3.41
CA PHE A 274 -44.70 -1.19 -4.03
C PHE A 274 -45.14 -2.44 -3.25
N MET A 275 -44.26 -3.01 -2.41
CA MET A 275 -44.56 -4.21 -1.62
C MET A 275 -45.00 -3.91 -0.19
N LYS A 276 -44.73 -2.71 0.32
CA LYS A 276 -45.02 -2.33 1.69
C LYS A 276 -45.25 -0.81 1.80
N GLU A 277 -46.32 -0.39 2.48
CA GLU A 277 -46.59 1.05 2.64
C GLU A 277 -45.58 1.76 3.54
N ASP A 278 -44.91 1.03 4.47
CA ASP A 278 -44.00 1.59 5.48
C ASP A 278 -42.56 1.03 5.40
N GLY A 279 -42.02 0.73 4.20
CA GLY A 279 -40.68 0.21 4.07
C GLY A 279 -40.06 0.43 2.70
N ALA A 280 -38.74 0.57 2.65
CA ALA A 280 -37.94 0.66 1.42
C ALA A 280 -36.75 -0.31 1.54
N TYR A 281 -36.21 -0.78 0.41
CA TYR A 281 -35.11 -1.73 0.37
C TYR A 281 -33.83 -1.05 -0.11
N VAL A 282 -32.78 -1.11 0.72
CA VAL A 282 -31.47 -0.49 0.46
C VAL A 282 -30.42 -1.58 0.29
N ASP A 283 -29.71 -1.55 -0.81
CA ASP A 283 -28.53 -2.37 -1.05
C ASP A 283 -27.32 -1.76 -0.35
N GLU A 284 -26.86 -2.43 0.70
CA GLU A 284 -25.71 -2.05 1.52
C GLU A 284 -24.47 -2.91 1.21
N SER A 285 -24.55 -3.80 0.20
CA SER A 285 -23.53 -4.82 -0.13
C SER A 285 -22.13 -4.24 -0.35
N MET A 286 -22.04 -3.04 -0.89
CA MET A 286 -20.76 -2.37 -1.14
C MET A 286 -20.05 -1.89 0.14
N ILE A 287 -20.76 -1.79 1.25
CA ILE A 287 -20.21 -1.35 2.55
C ILE A 287 -20.15 -2.54 3.52
N THR A 288 -21.25 -3.28 3.65
CA THR A 288 -21.37 -4.41 4.60
C THR A 288 -20.91 -5.75 4.02
N GLY A 289 -20.86 -5.87 2.69
CA GLY A 289 -20.61 -7.14 2.00
C GLY A 289 -21.81 -8.10 1.97
N GLU A 290 -22.96 -7.72 2.55
CA GLU A 290 -24.17 -8.54 2.57
C GLU A 290 -24.91 -8.46 1.23
N PRO A 291 -25.18 -9.58 0.54
CA PRO A 291 -25.73 -9.53 -0.83
C PRO A 291 -27.23 -9.22 -0.87
N LEU A 292 -27.95 -9.33 0.24
CA LEU A 292 -29.38 -9.10 0.30
C LEU A 292 -29.68 -7.65 0.71
N PRO A 293 -30.58 -6.95 -0.01
CA PRO A 293 -31.01 -5.62 0.38
C PRO A 293 -31.65 -5.60 1.77
N SER A 294 -31.28 -4.61 2.57
CA SER A 294 -31.79 -4.37 3.92
C SER A 294 -33.09 -3.58 3.87
N GLU A 295 -34.11 -4.01 4.61
CA GLU A 295 -35.35 -3.26 4.75
C GLU A 295 -35.13 -2.07 5.68
N LYS A 296 -35.50 -0.85 5.24
CA LYS A 296 -35.44 0.38 6.03
C LYS A 296 -36.83 0.93 6.28
N GLN A 297 -37.20 0.99 7.55
CA GLN A 297 -38.45 1.58 8.02
C GLN A 297 -38.18 2.95 8.67
N LYS A 298 -39.24 3.69 9.00
CA LYS A 298 -39.13 4.94 9.74
C LYS A 298 -38.31 4.75 11.03
N GLY A 299 -37.31 5.59 11.22
CA GLY A 299 -36.38 5.51 12.35
C GLY A 299 -35.12 4.73 12.12
N ALA A 300 -35.01 3.94 11.01
CA ALA A 300 -33.81 3.22 10.64
C ALA A 300 -32.70 4.19 10.20
N MET A 301 -31.43 3.75 10.30
CA MET A 301 -30.28 4.49 9.80
C MET A 301 -29.98 4.07 8.36
N VAL A 302 -29.56 5.04 7.55
CA VAL A 302 -29.03 4.85 6.20
C VAL A 302 -27.62 5.43 6.12
N MET A 303 -26.77 4.81 5.30
CA MET A 303 -25.36 5.17 5.15
C MET A 303 -25.08 5.74 3.76
N ALA A 304 -24.23 6.74 3.68
CA ALA A 304 -23.73 7.31 2.43
C ALA A 304 -23.13 6.24 1.52
N GLY A 305 -23.41 6.33 0.21
CA GLY A 305 -22.88 5.39 -0.77
C GLY A 305 -23.70 4.11 -0.97
N THR A 306 -24.64 3.77 -0.09
CA THR A 306 -25.60 2.67 -0.29
C THR A 306 -26.64 3.04 -1.33
N MET A 307 -27.25 2.06 -1.98
CA MET A 307 -28.16 2.30 -3.10
C MET A 307 -29.61 1.90 -2.73
N LEU A 308 -30.56 2.78 -2.99
CA LEU A 308 -31.97 2.44 -2.83
C LEU A 308 -32.41 1.52 -3.97
N SER A 309 -32.64 0.24 -3.65
CA SER A 309 -33.03 -0.76 -4.65
C SER A 309 -34.50 -0.65 -5.03
N GLN A 310 -35.37 -0.44 -4.03
CA GLN A 310 -36.81 -0.34 -4.25
C GLN A 310 -37.45 0.69 -3.31
N GLY A 311 -38.39 1.48 -3.85
CA GLY A 311 -39.19 2.41 -3.10
C GLY A 311 -38.75 3.87 -3.24
N ARG A 312 -39.23 4.67 -2.30
CA ARG A 312 -38.88 6.08 -2.12
C ARG A 312 -38.60 6.29 -0.63
N LEU A 313 -37.54 6.99 -0.34
CA LEU A 313 -37.06 7.18 1.02
C LEU A 313 -36.75 8.65 1.26
N ARG A 314 -37.24 9.16 2.41
CA ARG A 314 -36.84 10.47 2.93
C ARG A 314 -36.15 10.28 4.26
N PHE A 315 -35.04 10.94 4.45
CA PHE A 315 -34.29 10.87 5.69
C PHE A 315 -33.70 12.23 6.05
N ARG A 316 -33.44 12.42 7.34
CA ARG A 316 -32.81 13.61 7.88
C ARG A 316 -31.32 13.37 8.03
N ALA A 317 -30.49 14.23 7.41
CA ALA A 317 -29.04 14.16 7.48
C ALA A 317 -28.56 14.24 8.96
N ARG A 318 -27.64 13.33 9.35
CA ARG A 318 -27.01 13.29 10.67
C ARG A 318 -25.51 13.48 10.60
N GLN A 319 -24.86 12.87 9.65
CA GLN A 319 -23.42 13.01 9.39
C GLN A 319 -23.22 13.43 7.95
N VAL A 320 -22.37 14.42 7.71
CA VAL A 320 -22.15 15.03 6.40
C VAL A 320 -20.64 15.18 6.14
N GLY A 321 -20.24 15.22 4.87
CA GLY A 321 -18.85 15.44 4.49
C GLY A 321 -17.91 14.33 4.98
N GLU A 322 -16.86 14.72 5.69
CA GLU A 322 -15.83 13.78 6.19
C GLU A 322 -16.29 12.89 7.34
N ASP A 323 -17.39 13.24 8.01
CA ASP A 323 -17.92 12.49 9.15
C ASP A 323 -18.82 11.33 8.71
N THR A 324 -19.17 11.21 7.43
CA THR A 324 -19.97 10.07 6.93
C THR A 324 -19.22 8.75 7.07
N ALA A 325 -19.96 7.66 7.32
CA ALA A 325 -19.40 6.31 7.44
C ALA A 325 -18.53 5.94 6.22
N LEU A 326 -19.00 6.26 5.01
CA LEU A 326 -18.23 6.04 3.78
C LEU A 326 -16.91 6.83 3.77
N ALA A 327 -16.93 8.10 4.18
CA ALA A 327 -15.71 8.92 4.24
C ALA A 327 -14.72 8.38 5.27
N GLN A 328 -15.19 7.95 6.43
CA GLN A 328 -14.37 7.31 7.46
C GLN A 328 -13.77 5.98 6.98
N ILE A 329 -14.54 5.14 6.27
CA ILE A 329 -14.03 3.90 5.66
C ILE A 329 -12.92 4.22 4.66
N VAL A 330 -13.13 5.18 3.76
CA VAL A 330 -12.11 5.61 2.78
C VAL A 330 -10.86 6.13 3.48
N LYS A 331 -11.02 6.91 4.57
CA LYS A 331 -9.90 7.41 5.38
C LYS A 331 -9.13 6.27 6.03
N MET A 332 -9.81 5.32 6.70
CA MET A 332 -9.16 4.14 7.31
C MET A 332 -8.40 3.32 6.29
N VAL A 333 -8.97 3.03 5.12
CA VAL A 333 -8.30 2.26 4.06
C VAL A 333 -7.07 3.01 3.53
N ARG A 334 -7.13 4.34 3.40
CA ARG A 334 -5.98 5.17 3.03
C ARG A 334 -4.88 5.12 4.09
N GLU A 335 -5.23 5.26 5.36
CA GLU A 335 -4.27 5.21 6.47
C GLU A 335 -3.61 3.83 6.55
N ALA A 336 -4.38 2.75 6.41
CA ALA A 336 -3.88 1.39 6.37
C ALA A 336 -2.88 1.17 5.22
N GLN A 337 -3.22 1.62 4.02
CA GLN A 337 -2.32 1.50 2.86
C GLN A 337 -1.07 2.40 3.00
N GLY A 338 -1.17 3.48 3.79
CA GLY A 338 -0.07 4.38 4.10
C GLY A 338 0.87 3.87 5.17
N SER A 339 0.41 2.98 6.02
CA SER A 339 1.18 2.43 7.12
C SER A 339 2.25 1.44 6.63
N LYS A 340 3.35 1.32 7.39
CA LYS A 340 4.44 0.39 7.06
C LYS A 340 4.36 -0.86 7.92
N ALA A 341 4.20 -2.00 7.28
CA ALA A 341 4.33 -3.29 7.95
C ALA A 341 5.75 -3.50 8.52
N PRO A 342 5.91 -4.27 9.61
CA PRO A 342 7.22 -4.62 10.16
C PRO A 342 8.18 -5.21 9.13
N VAL A 343 7.72 -6.10 8.26
CA VAL A 343 8.52 -6.66 7.17
C VAL A 343 9.04 -5.60 6.22
N GLN A 344 8.25 -4.57 5.91
CA GLN A 344 8.67 -3.47 5.04
C GLN A 344 9.79 -2.63 5.68
N ARG A 345 9.72 -2.35 6.99
CA ARG A 345 10.79 -1.64 7.70
C ARG A 345 12.11 -2.38 7.64
N THR A 346 12.07 -3.71 7.73
CA THR A 346 13.25 -4.57 7.61
C THR A 346 13.84 -4.52 6.20
N VAL A 347 12.98 -4.58 5.18
CA VAL A 347 13.38 -4.48 3.77
C VAL A 347 13.97 -3.11 3.44
N ASP A 348 13.36 -2.02 3.93
CA ASP A 348 13.86 -0.65 3.73
C ASP A 348 15.26 -0.49 4.35
N ARG A 349 15.49 -1.04 5.56
CA ARG A 349 16.80 -1.03 6.21
C ARG A 349 17.83 -1.85 5.43
N ALA A 350 17.45 -3.04 4.95
CA ALA A 350 18.32 -3.86 4.09
C ALA A 350 18.71 -3.11 2.81
N ALA A 351 17.80 -2.38 2.19
CA ALA A 351 18.07 -1.59 0.99
C ALA A 351 19.12 -0.49 1.20
N LEU A 352 19.14 0.14 2.38
CA LEU A 352 20.13 1.18 2.72
C LEU A 352 21.56 0.62 2.84
N ILE A 353 21.69 -0.63 3.31
CA ILE A 353 22.98 -1.31 3.44
C ILE A 353 23.41 -1.90 2.10
N PHE A 354 22.45 -2.37 1.30
CA PHE A 354 22.71 -3.08 0.06
C PHE A 354 23.45 -2.23 -0.98
N VAL A 355 23.08 -0.96 -1.15
CA VAL A 355 23.69 -0.08 -2.15
C VAL A 355 25.19 0.17 -1.92
N PRO A 356 25.65 0.52 -0.70
CA PRO A 356 27.09 0.59 -0.41
C PRO A 356 27.83 -0.72 -0.62
N VAL A 357 27.24 -1.86 -0.18
CA VAL A 357 27.85 -3.19 -0.36
C VAL A 357 28.05 -3.50 -1.84
N VAL A 358 27.05 -3.24 -2.67
CA VAL A 358 27.15 -3.46 -4.12
C VAL A 358 28.22 -2.56 -4.76
N ALA A 359 28.33 -1.30 -4.31
CA ALA A 359 29.40 -0.42 -4.80
C ALA A 359 30.79 -1.00 -4.46
N CYS A 360 30.97 -1.55 -3.27
CA CYS A 360 32.21 -2.26 -2.91
C CYS A 360 32.43 -3.52 -3.78
N VAL A 361 31.40 -4.32 -4.02
CA VAL A 361 31.48 -5.50 -4.89
C VAL A 361 31.89 -5.11 -6.33
N ALA A 362 31.32 -4.03 -6.86
CA ALA A 362 31.68 -3.52 -8.19
C ALA A 362 33.17 -3.10 -8.25
N VAL A 363 33.68 -2.40 -7.22
CA VAL A 363 35.11 -2.05 -7.13
C VAL A 363 35.96 -3.30 -7.01
N LEU A 364 35.59 -4.26 -6.17
CA LEU A 364 36.30 -5.52 -6.02
C LEU A 364 36.31 -6.32 -7.35
N THR A 365 35.20 -6.32 -8.09
CA THR A 365 35.11 -6.94 -9.40
C THR A 365 36.12 -6.31 -10.36
N PHE A 366 36.16 -4.99 -10.43
CA PHE A 366 37.14 -4.28 -11.26
C PHE A 366 38.58 -4.65 -10.87
N VAL A 367 38.91 -4.57 -9.59
CA VAL A 367 40.26 -4.90 -9.08
C VAL A 367 40.61 -6.35 -9.39
N ALA A 368 39.70 -7.30 -9.21
CA ALA A 368 39.94 -8.70 -9.53
C ALA A 368 40.28 -8.90 -11.01
N TRP A 369 39.52 -8.30 -11.94
CA TRP A 369 39.82 -8.37 -13.36
C TRP A 369 41.21 -7.82 -13.69
N VAL A 370 41.64 -6.70 -13.08
CA VAL A 370 42.93 -6.08 -13.31
C VAL A 370 44.07 -6.90 -12.69
N VAL A 371 43.87 -7.42 -11.47
CA VAL A 371 44.93 -8.20 -10.76
C VAL A 371 45.16 -9.56 -11.41
N PHE A 372 44.09 -10.28 -11.77
CA PHE A 372 44.22 -11.63 -12.35
C PHE A 372 44.40 -11.63 -13.87
N GLY A 373 43.81 -10.65 -14.58
CA GLY A 373 43.86 -10.56 -16.04
C GLY A 373 44.88 -9.56 -16.57
N GLY A 374 45.56 -8.81 -15.69
CA GLY A 374 46.49 -7.77 -16.08
C GLY A 374 45.82 -6.52 -16.63
N PHE A 375 46.67 -5.60 -17.14
CA PHE A 375 46.20 -4.32 -17.70
C PHE A 375 45.30 -4.48 -18.92
N ASP A 376 45.49 -5.58 -19.65
CA ASP A 376 44.72 -5.89 -20.87
C ASP A 376 43.24 -6.17 -20.56
N CYS A 377 42.93 -6.56 -19.34
CA CYS A 377 41.56 -6.80 -18.87
C CYS A 377 40.89 -5.57 -18.26
N VAL A 378 41.52 -4.38 -18.26
CA VAL A 378 40.91 -3.14 -17.74
C VAL A 378 39.57 -2.80 -18.40
N PRO A 379 39.43 -2.84 -19.75
CA PRO A 379 38.13 -2.60 -20.39
C PRO A 379 37.05 -3.58 -19.89
N GLN A 380 37.38 -4.85 -19.80
CA GLN A 380 36.48 -5.90 -19.32
C GLN A 380 36.10 -5.71 -17.85
N GLY A 381 37.06 -5.34 -16.99
CA GLY A 381 36.86 -5.05 -15.59
C GLY A 381 35.89 -3.88 -15.37
N ILE A 382 36.00 -2.81 -16.17
CA ILE A 382 35.10 -1.65 -16.10
C ILE A 382 33.67 -2.07 -16.45
N ILE A 383 33.51 -2.83 -17.56
CA ILE A 383 32.18 -3.26 -18.01
C ILE A 383 31.53 -4.23 -17.01
N SER A 384 32.31 -5.15 -16.43
CA SER A 384 31.84 -6.05 -15.38
C SER A 384 31.41 -5.29 -14.14
N ALA A 385 32.19 -4.32 -13.69
CA ALA A 385 31.83 -3.47 -12.55
C ALA A 385 30.55 -2.66 -12.81
N VAL A 386 30.42 -2.10 -14.02
CA VAL A 386 29.19 -1.39 -14.44
C VAL A 386 28.01 -2.34 -14.48
N ALA A 387 28.15 -3.54 -15.02
CA ALA A 387 27.09 -4.54 -15.07
C ALA A 387 26.63 -4.94 -13.66
N VAL A 388 27.56 -5.11 -12.71
CA VAL A 388 27.26 -5.35 -11.28
C VAL A 388 26.46 -4.20 -10.69
N LEU A 389 26.86 -2.94 -10.91
CA LEU A 389 26.14 -1.76 -10.41
C LEU A 389 24.71 -1.69 -10.95
N VAL A 390 24.51 -2.03 -12.23
CA VAL A 390 23.19 -1.99 -12.87
C VAL A 390 22.29 -3.12 -12.39
N VAL A 391 22.78 -4.37 -12.40
CA VAL A 391 22.01 -5.56 -12.02
C VAL A 391 21.56 -5.50 -10.56
N ALA A 392 22.36 -4.91 -9.71
CA ALA A 392 22.10 -4.87 -8.28
C ALA A 392 21.09 -3.78 -7.85
N CYS A 393 20.40 -3.13 -8.78
CA CYS A 393 19.37 -2.18 -8.40
C CYS A 393 18.22 -2.88 -7.63
N PRO A 394 17.90 -2.46 -6.40
CA PRO A 394 16.86 -3.09 -5.58
C PRO A 394 15.43 -2.62 -5.95
N CYS A 395 15.15 -2.41 -7.24
CA CYS A 395 13.89 -1.82 -7.71
C CYS A 395 12.68 -2.69 -7.35
N ALA A 396 12.76 -4.00 -7.60
CA ALA A 396 11.69 -4.96 -7.31
C ALA A 396 11.43 -5.10 -5.79
N MET A 397 12.50 -5.01 -4.98
CA MET A 397 12.42 -5.14 -3.52
C MET A 397 11.55 -4.03 -2.90
N GLY A 398 11.66 -2.79 -3.41
CA GLY A 398 10.88 -1.66 -2.94
C GLY A 398 9.38 -1.78 -3.24
N LEU A 399 8.99 -2.59 -4.21
CA LEU A 399 7.59 -2.83 -4.60
C LEU A 399 6.98 -4.09 -3.96
N ALA A 400 7.80 -5.04 -3.55
CA ALA A 400 7.39 -6.37 -3.12
C ALA A 400 6.32 -6.35 -2.02
N THR A 401 6.53 -5.56 -0.98
CA THR A 401 5.61 -5.43 0.16
C THR A 401 4.44 -4.50 -0.14
N PRO A 402 4.66 -3.26 -0.62
CA PRO A 402 3.58 -2.31 -0.78
C PRO A 402 2.50 -2.74 -1.77
N THR A 403 2.88 -3.35 -2.90
CA THR A 403 1.89 -3.79 -3.90
C THR A 403 0.98 -4.91 -3.39
N ALA A 404 1.55 -5.88 -2.66
CA ALA A 404 0.77 -6.95 -2.06
C ALA A 404 -0.17 -6.43 -0.96
N LEU A 405 0.31 -5.52 -0.09
CA LEU A 405 -0.50 -4.88 0.94
C LEU A 405 -1.65 -4.07 0.35
N MET A 406 -1.39 -3.24 -0.67
CA MET A 406 -2.45 -2.44 -1.31
C MET A 406 -3.56 -3.33 -1.88
N VAL A 407 -3.21 -4.44 -2.53
CA VAL A 407 -4.20 -5.38 -3.07
C VAL A 407 -4.93 -6.09 -1.93
N GLY A 408 -4.22 -6.59 -0.93
CA GLY A 408 -4.79 -7.31 0.22
C GLY A 408 -5.75 -6.46 1.03
N ILE A 409 -5.32 -5.26 1.46
CA ILE A 409 -6.15 -4.32 2.23
C ILE A 409 -7.36 -3.85 1.39
N GLY A 410 -7.13 -3.57 0.09
CA GLY A 410 -8.22 -3.17 -0.79
C GLY A 410 -9.28 -4.26 -0.97
N LYS A 411 -8.86 -5.52 -1.08
CA LYS A 411 -9.78 -6.66 -1.15
C LYS A 411 -10.49 -6.94 0.18
N ALA A 412 -9.80 -6.75 1.31
CA ALA A 412 -10.43 -6.83 2.62
C ALA A 412 -11.57 -5.82 2.74
N ALA A 413 -11.32 -4.57 2.37
CA ALA A 413 -12.32 -3.51 2.38
C ALA A 413 -13.53 -3.80 1.45
N GLU A 414 -13.30 -4.38 0.25
CA GLU A 414 -14.39 -4.81 -0.65
C GLU A 414 -15.31 -5.90 -0.03
N LYS A 415 -14.79 -6.64 0.97
CA LYS A 415 -15.55 -7.67 1.72
C LYS A 415 -16.05 -7.17 3.08
N GLY A 416 -16.02 -5.88 3.34
CA GLY A 416 -16.44 -5.31 4.62
C GLY A 416 -15.47 -5.59 5.77
N ILE A 417 -14.22 -5.98 5.50
CA ILE A 417 -13.16 -6.17 6.50
C ILE A 417 -12.23 -4.96 6.44
N LEU A 418 -12.38 -4.04 7.38
CA LEU A 418 -11.58 -2.82 7.43
C LEU A 418 -10.34 -3.05 8.30
N ILE A 419 -9.18 -2.84 7.74
CA ILE A 419 -7.88 -2.99 8.40
C ILE A 419 -7.29 -1.60 8.62
N LYS A 420 -6.96 -1.24 9.86
CA LYS A 420 -6.49 0.10 10.24
C LYS A 420 -5.02 0.34 9.91
N ASP A 421 -4.19 -0.71 9.95
CA ASP A 421 -2.78 -0.62 9.60
C ASP A 421 -2.21 -1.95 9.04
N ALA A 422 -1.08 -1.84 8.37
CA ALA A 422 -0.40 -3.00 7.77
C ALA A 422 0.24 -3.92 8.84
N THR A 423 0.47 -3.42 10.06
CA THR A 423 1.00 -4.20 11.17
C THR A 423 -0.04 -5.22 11.64
N ALA A 424 -1.31 -4.77 11.78
CA ALA A 424 -2.42 -5.64 12.11
C ALA A 424 -2.59 -6.78 11.10
N LEU A 425 -2.47 -6.47 9.80
CA LEU A 425 -2.52 -7.50 8.76
C LEU A 425 -1.38 -8.53 8.91
N GLU A 426 -0.16 -8.08 9.22
CA GLU A 426 0.99 -8.99 9.42
C GLU A 426 0.84 -9.82 10.70
N GLN A 427 0.35 -9.23 11.78
CA GLN A 427 0.14 -9.89 13.06
C GLN A 427 -0.98 -10.91 13.00
N LEU A 428 -2.10 -10.60 12.34
CA LEU A 428 -3.25 -11.51 12.18
C LEU A 428 -2.86 -12.86 11.55
N ARG A 429 -1.84 -12.89 10.68
CA ARG A 429 -1.31 -14.15 10.15
C ARG A 429 -0.74 -15.05 11.24
N ARG A 430 -0.18 -14.47 12.29
CA ARG A 430 0.60 -15.17 13.33
C ARG A 430 -0.22 -15.64 14.51
N ILE A 431 -1.50 -15.25 14.55
CA ILE A 431 -2.37 -15.65 15.66
C ILE A 431 -2.55 -17.18 15.68
N ASP A 432 -2.48 -17.74 16.84
CA ASP A 432 -2.77 -19.13 17.16
C ASP A 432 -3.92 -19.28 18.15
N THR A 433 -4.32 -18.19 18.80
CA THR A 433 -5.40 -18.15 19.78
C THR A 433 -6.31 -16.95 19.55
N MET A 434 -7.61 -17.16 19.62
CA MET A 434 -8.63 -16.12 19.46
C MET A 434 -9.58 -16.11 20.67
N VAL A 435 -9.61 -14.99 21.38
CA VAL A 435 -10.56 -14.75 22.48
C VAL A 435 -11.76 -14.00 21.91
N VAL A 436 -12.96 -14.52 22.07
CA VAL A 436 -14.18 -13.98 21.48
C VAL A 436 -15.17 -13.66 22.58
N ASP A 437 -15.65 -12.42 22.61
CA ASP A 437 -16.76 -12.08 23.51
C ASP A 437 -18.06 -12.74 23.04
N LYS A 438 -18.96 -13.07 23.97
CA LYS A 438 -20.25 -13.66 23.62
C LYS A 438 -21.22 -12.61 23.09
N THR A 439 -21.48 -11.58 23.89
CA THR A 439 -22.59 -10.64 23.68
C THR A 439 -22.23 -9.60 22.61
N GLY A 440 -23.11 -9.41 21.62
CA GLY A 440 -22.82 -8.50 20.49
C GLY A 440 -21.84 -9.09 19.47
N THR A 441 -21.07 -10.13 19.82
CA THR A 441 -20.07 -10.77 18.95
C THR A 441 -20.54 -12.13 18.43
N ILE A 442 -20.80 -13.12 19.30
CA ILE A 442 -21.35 -14.44 18.91
C ILE A 442 -22.87 -14.40 18.85
N THR A 443 -23.49 -13.65 19.77
CA THR A 443 -24.95 -13.52 19.87
C THR A 443 -25.39 -12.07 19.66
N ILE A 444 -26.64 -11.90 19.27
CA ILE A 444 -27.34 -10.60 19.19
C ILE A 444 -28.47 -10.62 20.20
N PRO A 445 -28.57 -9.63 21.11
CA PRO A 445 -29.71 -9.47 21.99
C PRO A 445 -31.01 -9.23 21.20
N ASN A 446 -32.10 -9.90 21.55
CA ASN A 446 -33.38 -9.70 20.89
C ASN A 446 -33.99 -8.35 21.34
N SER A 447 -34.45 -7.54 20.40
CA SER A 447 -34.92 -6.15 20.64
C SER A 447 -36.17 -6.02 21.49
N ASN A 448 -36.93 -7.11 21.72
CA ASN A 448 -38.20 -7.12 22.42
C ASN A 448 -38.12 -7.70 23.85
N VAL A 449 -36.88 -7.85 24.38
CA VAL A 449 -36.70 -8.45 25.72
C VAL A 449 -36.95 -7.42 26.80
N ASP A 450 -37.89 -7.74 27.70
CA ASP A 450 -38.08 -6.99 28.94
C ASP A 450 -36.95 -7.37 29.92
N PHE A 451 -35.98 -6.51 30.06
CA PHE A 451 -34.79 -6.72 30.91
C PHE A 451 -35.13 -6.93 32.40
N THR A 452 -36.35 -6.62 32.83
CA THR A 452 -36.80 -6.86 34.22
C THR A 452 -37.19 -8.32 34.46
N LYS A 453 -37.43 -9.12 33.40
CA LYS A 453 -37.88 -10.52 33.44
C LYS A 453 -36.89 -11.53 32.91
N THR A 454 -35.65 -11.11 32.62
CA THR A 454 -34.64 -11.94 31.95
C THR A 454 -34.31 -13.24 32.70
N SER A 455 -34.42 -13.31 34.03
CA SER A 455 -34.05 -14.52 34.80
C SER A 455 -34.95 -15.73 34.53
N SER A 456 -36.17 -15.54 34.06
CA SER A 456 -37.18 -16.59 33.84
C SER A 456 -37.41 -16.93 32.35
N MET A 457 -36.84 -16.17 31.42
CA MET A 457 -37.02 -16.41 29.99
C MET A 457 -36.05 -17.49 29.44
N PRO A 458 -36.49 -18.32 28.48
CA PRO A 458 -35.57 -19.22 27.75
C PRO A 458 -34.42 -18.45 27.11
N LEU A 459 -33.24 -19.05 27.03
CA LEU A 459 -32.03 -18.42 26.48
C LEU A 459 -32.19 -17.97 25.01
N GLU A 460 -32.94 -18.73 24.20
CA GLU A 460 -33.21 -18.42 22.80
C GLU A 460 -34.17 -17.24 22.58
N GLU A 461 -34.98 -16.92 23.58
CA GLU A 461 -35.82 -15.74 23.55
C GLU A 461 -35.09 -14.47 23.94
N ARG A 462 -33.96 -14.60 24.69
CA ARG A 462 -33.11 -13.46 25.11
C ARG A 462 -32.18 -13.01 24.01
N GLU A 463 -31.55 -13.98 23.35
CA GLU A 463 -30.50 -13.75 22.37
C GLU A 463 -30.60 -14.72 21.19
N THR A 464 -30.11 -14.29 20.05
CA THR A 464 -30.00 -15.13 18.85
C THR A 464 -28.53 -15.27 18.44
N ILE A 465 -28.10 -16.47 18.09
CA ILE A 465 -26.74 -16.69 17.58
C ILE A 465 -26.59 -16.03 16.22
N LYS A 466 -25.45 -15.36 16.00
CA LYS A 466 -25.17 -14.70 14.72
C LYS A 466 -25.08 -15.71 13.56
N PRO A 467 -25.36 -15.27 12.33
CA PRO A 467 -25.25 -16.12 11.14
C PRO A 467 -23.87 -16.79 11.05
N ASN A 468 -23.86 -18.07 10.71
CA ASN A 468 -22.67 -18.88 10.48
C ASN A 468 -21.68 -18.98 11.65
N ALA A 469 -22.04 -18.64 12.90
CA ALA A 469 -21.15 -18.68 14.06
C ALA A 469 -20.42 -20.04 14.20
N ALA A 470 -21.18 -21.15 14.26
CA ALA A 470 -20.59 -22.49 14.40
C ALA A 470 -19.65 -22.83 13.23
N LYS A 471 -20.04 -22.49 12.00
CA LYS A 471 -19.20 -22.72 10.83
C LYS A 471 -17.90 -21.89 10.89
N ALA A 472 -17.99 -20.65 11.32
CA ALA A 472 -16.81 -19.77 11.46
C ALA A 472 -15.83 -20.31 12.51
N MET A 473 -16.34 -20.75 13.66
CA MET A 473 -15.50 -21.32 14.73
C MET A 473 -14.84 -22.62 14.28
N THR A 474 -15.56 -23.50 13.59
CA THR A 474 -14.99 -24.72 12.99
C THR A 474 -13.86 -24.36 12.00
N MET A 475 -14.10 -23.39 11.09
CA MET A 475 -13.06 -22.97 10.13
C MET A 475 -11.81 -22.41 10.82
N LEU A 476 -11.96 -21.65 11.91
CA LEU A 476 -10.82 -21.16 12.68
C LEU A 476 -10.04 -22.30 13.34
N THR A 477 -10.73 -23.27 13.93
CA THR A 477 -10.11 -24.45 14.54
C THR A 477 -9.40 -25.33 13.51
N ASP A 478 -9.99 -25.52 12.32
CA ASP A 478 -9.37 -26.24 11.20
C ASP A 478 -8.11 -25.56 10.69
N GLU A 479 -8.03 -24.21 10.82
CA GLU A 479 -6.83 -23.43 10.52
C GLU A 479 -5.79 -23.41 11.65
N GLY A 480 -6.03 -24.17 12.76
CA GLY A 480 -5.12 -24.31 13.90
C GLY A 480 -5.21 -23.13 14.88
N ILE A 481 -6.32 -22.43 14.94
CA ILE A 481 -6.57 -21.33 15.89
C ILE A 481 -7.44 -21.85 17.03
N GLU A 482 -6.94 -21.77 18.26
CA GLU A 482 -7.70 -22.12 19.45
C GLU A 482 -8.67 -20.99 19.81
N VAL A 483 -9.96 -21.31 19.96
CA VAL A 483 -10.99 -20.31 20.23
C VAL A 483 -11.47 -20.40 21.68
N HIS A 484 -11.41 -19.28 22.41
CA HIS A 484 -11.88 -19.11 23.78
C HIS A 484 -13.06 -18.13 23.81
N MET A 485 -14.22 -18.57 24.32
CA MET A 485 -15.38 -17.68 24.50
C MET A 485 -15.38 -17.10 25.92
N MET A 486 -15.56 -15.80 26.02
CA MET A 486 -15.77 -15.08 27.29
C MET A 486 -17.22 -14.60 27.40
N SER A 487 -17.82 -14.79 28.57
CA SER A 487 -19.19 -14.36 28.85
C SER A 487 -19.37 -13.91 30.31
N GLY A 488 -20.06 -12.80 30.50
CA GLY A 488 -20.54 -12.38 31.84
C GLY A 488 -21.70 -13.19 32.38
N ASP A 489 -22.26 -14.10 31.59
CA ASP A 489 -23.46 -14.88 31.94
C ASP A 489 -23.19 -15.99 32.96
N THR A 490 -24.30 -16.63 33.36
CA THR A 490 -24.25 -17.85 34.21
C THR A 490 -23.55 -18.99 33.50
N PRO A 491 -22.96 -19.95 34.24
CA PRO A 491 -22.29 -21.10 33.67
C PRO A 491 -23.15 -21.91 32.68
N GLU A 492 -24.43 -22.03 32.98
CA GLU A 492 -25.37 -22.78 32.13
C GLU A 492 -25.60 -22.08 30.80
N ALA A 493 -25.74 -20.75 30.81
CA ALA A 493 -25.93 -19.95 29.60
C ALA A 493 -24.65 -19.93 28.75
N ALA A 494 -23.49 -19.75 29.40
CA ALA A 494 -22.21 -19.79 28.72
C ALA A 494 -21.95 -21.16 28.04
N ALA A 495 -22.20 -22.25 28.76
CA ALA A 495 -22.07 -23.61 28.24
C ALA A 495 -23.01 -23.87 27.05
N TYR A 496 -24.25 -23.37 27.13
CA TYR A 496 -25.23 -23.51 26.04
C TYR A 496 -24.76 -22.84 24.76
N TRP A 497 -24.33 -21.57 24.86
CA TRP A 497 -23.91 -20.80 23.68
C TRP A 497 -22.57 -21.30 23.13
N ALA A 498 -21.62 -21.70 24.00
CA ALA A 498 -20.35 -22.28 23.58
C ALA A 498 -20.59 -23.58 22.77
N LYS A 499 -21.47 -24.46 23.26
CA LYS A 499 -21.84 -25.70 22.55
C LYS A 499 -22.51 -25.42 21.21
N LYS A 500 -23.43 -24.43 21.17
CA LYS A 500 -24.14 -24.03 19.94
C LYS A 500 -23.22 -23.39 18.91
N ALA A 501 -22.17 -22.68 19.37
CA ALA A 501 -21.14 -22.10 18.53
C ALA A 501 -20.00 -23.07 18.17
N GLY A 502 -19.94 -24.26 18.79
CA GLY A 502 -18.88 -25.26 18.58
C GLY A 502 -17.54 -24.89 19.22
N ILE A 503 -17.57 -24.11 20.32
CA ILE A 503 -16.38 -23.66 21.05
C ILE A 503 -16.13 -24.57 22.25
N ALA A 504 -14.90 -25.11 22.38
CA ALA A 504 -14.52 -26.02 23.46
C ALA A 504 -14.14 -25.28 24.76
N HIS A 505 -13.49 -24.14 24.65
CA HIS A 505 -12.97 -23.36 25.79
C HIS A 505 -13.87 -22.17 26.03
N TYR A 506 -14.46 -22.06 27.23
CA TYR A 506 -15.29 -20.91 27.60
C TYR A 506 -15.14 -20.55 29.07
N MET A 507 -15.31 -19.26 29.35
CA MET A 507 -15.36 -18.71 30.72
C MET A 507 -16.72 -18.02 30.95
N SER A 508 -17.33 -18.32 32.08
CA SER A 508 -18.60 -17.71 32.54
C SER A 508 -18.35 -16.71 33.65
N LYS A 509 -19.32 -15.81 33.91
CA LYS A 509 -19.23 -14.75 34.94
C LYS A 509 -17.98 -13.88 34.80
N ALA A 510 -17.46 -13.74 33.61
CA ALA A 510 -16.25 -12.98 33.32
C ALA A 510 -16.50 -11.47 33.48
N LEU A 511 -15.72 -10.83 34.32
CA LEU A 511 -15.65 -9.38 34.43
C LEU A 511 -14.68 -8.82 33.35
N PRO A 512 -14.75 -7.51 33.03
CA PRO A 512 -13.82 -6.90 32.07
C PRO A 512 -12.33 -7.17 32.39
N GLN A 513 -11.97 -7.17 33.66
CA GLN A 513 -10.60 -7.51 34.13
C GLN A 513 -10.22 -8.97 33.85
N ASP A 514 -11.17 -9.90 33.91
CA ASP A 514 -10.89 -11.32 33.63
C ASP A 514 -10.58 -11.53 32.15
N LYS A 515 -11.20 -10.74 31.26
CA LYS A 515 -10.89 -10.74 29.83
C LYS A 515 -9.46 -10.27 29.57
N GLU A 516 -9.03 -9.17 30.20
CA GLU A 516 -7.65 -8.70 30.13
C GLU A 516 -6.68 -9.73 30.68
N ASN A 517 -6.98 -10.32 31.85
CA ASN A 517 -6.13 -11.32 32.49
C ASN A 517 -5.95 -12.58 31.63
N LEU A 518 -7.02 -13.06 30.97
CA LEU A 518 -6.93 -14.20 30.06
C LEU A 518 -6.00 -13.89 28.89
N VAL A 519 -6.17 -12.74 28.23
CA VAL A 519 -5.32 -12.32 27.11
C VAL A 519 -3.86 -12.26 27.57
N ARG A 520 -3.57 -11.66 28.72
CA ARG A 520 -2.25 -11.56 29.31
C ARG A 520 -1.65 -12.94 29.61
N THR A 521 -2.42 -13.83 30.22
CA THR A 521 -1.97 -15.18 30.56
C THR A 521 -1.62 -15.99 29.32
N LEU A 522 -2.45 -15.92 28.28
CA LEU A 522 -2.17 -16.60 27.02
C LEU A 522 -0.91 -16.04 26.33
N GLN A 523 -0.72 -14.72 26.37
CA GLN A 523 0.50 -14.08 25.82
C GLN A 523 1.76 -14.47 26.63
N GLU A 524 1.67 -14.57 27.97
CA GLU A 524 2.77 -15.04 28.82
C GLU A 524 3.14 -16.51 28.57
N GLN A 525 2.18 -17.33 28.15
CA GLN A 525 2.38 -18.70 27.68
C GLN A 525 3.01 -18.78 26.29
N GLY A 526 3.19 -17.64 25.61
CA GLY A 526 3.82 -17.54 24.29
C GLY A 526 2.85 -17.56 23.12
N HIS A 527 1.54 -17.59 23.39
CA HIS A 527 0.50 -17.52 22.34
C HIS A 527 0.42 -16.14 21.70
N LYS A 528 0.00 -16.11 20.43
CA LYS A 528 -0.35 -14.90 19.72
C LYS A 528 -1.85 -14.74 19.69
N VAL A 529 -2.33 -13.78 20.47
CA VAL A 529 -3.74 -13.65 20.83
C VAL A 529 -4.43 -12.57 19.99
N ALA A 530 -5.56 -12.95 19.33
CA ALA A 530 -6.53 -11.98 18.82
C ALA A 530 -7.70 -11.86 19.79
N MET A 531 -8.16 -10.63 20.06
CA MET A 531 -9.40 -10.36 20.80
C MET A 531 -10.48 -9.85 19.88
N VAL A 532 -11.67 -10.45 19.95
CA VAL A 532 -12.85 -10.07 19.17
C VAL A 532 -13.96 -9.64 20.11
N GLY A 533 -14.45 -8.42 19.94
CA GLY A 533 -15.48 -7.86 20.82
C GLY A 533 -16.31 -6.77 20.16
N ASP A 534 -17.30 -6.24 20.89
CA ASP A 534 -18.13 -5.10 20.48
C ASP A 534 -17.59 -3.75 20.96
N GLY A 535 -16.56 -3.75 21.80
CA GLY A 535 -15.72 -2.64 22.21
C GLY A 535 -16.19 -1.81 23.41
N ILE A 536 -17.41 -1.95 23.89
CA ILE A 536 -17.86 -1.15 25.06
C ILE A 536 -17.24 -1.70 26.36
N ASN A 537 -17.31 -3.02 26.52
CA ASN A 537 -16.87 -3.71 27.75
C ASN A 537 -15.46 -4.32 27.61
N ASP A 538 -14.92 -4.35 26.40
CA ASP A 538 -13.71 -5.11 26.04
C ASP A 538 -12.51 -4.23 25.69
N THR A 539 -12.63 -2.91 25.84
CA THR A 539 -11.62 -1.92 25.40
C THR A 539 -10.22 -2.24 25.94
N GLN A 540 -10.10 -2.67 27.19
CA GLN A 540 -8.81 -3.01 27.82
C GLN A 540 -8.21 -4.29 27.21
N ALA A 541 -9.03 -5.34 27.06
CA ALA A 541 -8.59 -6.60 26.45
C ALA A 541 -8.27 -6.42 24.95
N LEU A 542 -9.05 -5.62 24.21
CA LEU A 542 -8.78 -5.25 22.83
C LEU A 542 -7.43 -4.50 22.69
N ALA A 543 -7.16 -3.56 23.60
CA ALA A 543 -5.92 -2.79 23.56
C ALA A 543 -4.67 -3.63 23.90
N LEU A 544 -4.83 -4.69 24.73
CA LEU A 544 -3.74 -5.56 25.16
C LEU A 544 -3.41 -6.64 24.12
N ALA A 545 -4.40 -7.15 23.38
CA ALA A 545 -4.24 -8.23 22.43
C ALA A 545 -3.23 -7.90 21.31
N ASP A 546 -2.55 -8.93 20.75
CA ASP A 546 -1.67 -8.76 19.59
C ASP A 546 -2.46 -8.23 18.37
N VAL A 547 -3.72 -8.65 18.22
CA VAL A 547 -4.64 -8.13 17.21
C VAL A 547 -6.01 -7.90 17.83
N SER A 548 -6.55 -6.71 17.68
CA SER A 548 -7.91 -6.36 18.10
C SER A 548 -8.87 -6.30 16.92
N ILE A 549 -10.02 -6.97 17.07
CA ILE A 549 -11.06 -7.07 16.03
C ILE A 549 -12.39 -6.59 16.63
N ALA A 550 -13.00 -5.58 16.03
CA ALA A 550 -14.33 -5.10 16.42
C ALA A 550 -15.40 -5.52 15.42
N MET A 551 -16.62 -5.75 15.93
CA MET A 551 -17.80 -5.96 15.09
C MET A 551 -18.39 -4.58 14.71
N GLY A 552 -18.64 -4.34 13.41
CA GLY A 552 -18.90 -3.01 12.85
C GLY A 552 -20.24 -2.35 13.16
N LYS A 553 -21.15 -3.06 13.84
CA LYS A 553 -22.33 -2.45 14.48
C LYS A 553 -22.05 -2.07 15.94
N GLY A 554 -20.78 -2.27 16.39
CA GLY A 554 -20.30 -1.77 17.68
C GLY A 554 -20.28 -0.24 17.72
N THR A 555 -20.02 0.30 18.89
CA THR A 555 -19.95 1.75 19.10
C THR A 555 -18.75 2.36 18.35
N ASP A 556 -18.83 3.68 18.07
CA ASP A 556 -17.72 4.46 17.53
C ASP A 556 -16.41 4.24 18.32
N VAL A 557 -16.51 4.01 19.64
CA VAL A 557 -15.38 3.71 20.53
C VAL A 557 -14.69 2.38 20.16
N ALA A 558 -15.43 1.36 19.74
CA ALA A 558 -14.84 0.09 19.32
C ALA A 558 -14.03 0.24 18.03
N MET A 559 -14.56 0.99 17.08
CA MET A 559 -13.88 1.27 15.83
C MET A 559 -12.60 2.10 16.03
N ASP A 560 -12.57 2.96 17.05
CA ASP A 560 -11.38 3.76 17.35
C ASP A 560 -10.25 2.94 17.97
N VAL A 561 -10.55 1.94 18.78
CA VAL A 561 -9.56 1.10 19.49
C VAL A 561 -9.11 -0.09 18.65
N ALA A 562 -10.03 -0.71 17.89
CA ALA A 562 -9.74 -1.92 17.14
C ALA A 562 -8.82 -1.64 15.94
N GLN A 563 -7.94 -2.60 15.69
CA GLN A 563 -7.04 -2.61 14.52
C GLN A 563 -7.74 -3.14 13.26
N ILE A 564 -8.76 -3.98 13.45
CA ILE A 564 -9.57 -4.55 12.37
C ILE A 564 -11.05 -4.38 12.75
N THR A 565 -11.87 -3.93 11.80
CA THR A 565 -13.31 -3.79 11.97
C THR A 565 -14.06 -4.61 10.92
N LEU A 566 -14.98 -5.46 11.36
CA LEU A 566 -15.85 -6.24 10.48
C LEU A 566 -17.18 -5.51 10.33
N MET A 567 -17.50 -5.04 9.14
CA MET A 567 -18.71 -4.27 8.83
C MET A 567 -19.97 -5.14 8.69
N THR A 568 -19.82 -6.47 8.75
CA THR A 568 -20.89 -7.46 8.62
C THR A 568 -21.16 -8.18 9.94
N ASP A 569 -22.39 -8.65 10.14
CA ASP A 569 -22.74 -9.55 11.24
C ASP A 569 -22.44 -11.02 10.94
N ASP A 570 -22.07 -11.37 9.70
CA ASP A 570 -21.68 -12.74 9.34
C ASP A 570 -20.29 -13.06 9.90
N LEU A 571 -20.24 -13.98 10.88
CA LEU A 571 -19.00 -14.36 11.54
C LEU A 571 -18.00 -15.09 10.63
N LYS A 572 -18.38 -15.51 9.41
CA LYS A 572 -17.41 -16.00 8.42
C LYS A 572 -16.36 -14.96 8.04
N ALA A 573 -16.64 -13.68 8.23
CA ALA A 573 -15.65 -12.62 8.02
C ALA A 573 -14.39 -12.79 8.89
N LEU A 574 -14.48 -13.45 10.08
CA LEU A 574 -13.33 -13.73 10.94
C LEU A 574 -12.32 -14.69 10.27
N PRO A 575 -12.68 -15.96 9.92
CA PRO A 575 -11.74 -16.83 9.22
C PRO A 575 -11.33 -16.28 7.85
N GLU A 576 -12.20 -15.54 7.15
CA GLU A 576 -11.83 -14.87 5.90
C GLU A 576 -10.75 -13.81 6.12
N ALA A 577 -10.83 -13.00 7.17
CA ALA A 577 -9.80 -12.02 7.52
C ALA A 577 -8.44 -12.69 7.78
N VAL A 578 -8.43 -13.81 8.53
CA VAL A 578 -7.22 -14.61 8.78
C VAL A 578 -6.64 -15.16 7.48
N ALA A 579 -7.48 -15.79 6.65
CA ALA A 579 -7.06 -16.36 5.37
C ALA A 579 -6.50 -15.27 4.42
N MET A 580 -7.12 -14.10 4.37
CA MET A 580 -6.63 -12.95 3.58
C MET A 580 -5.27 -12.46 4.09
N SER A 581 -5.11 -12.35 5.41
CA SER A 581 -3.83 -11.98 6.02
C SER A 581 -2.74 -12.98 5.63
N ARG A 582 -2.98 -14.29 5.82
CA ARG A 582 -2.04 -15.36 5.48
C ARG A 582 -1.65 -15.34 4.00
N ARG A 583 -2.62 -15.17 3.09
CA ARG A 583 -2.38 -15.09 1.64
C ARG A 583 -1.59 -13.84 1.25
N THR A 584 -1.94 -12.69 1.82
CA THR A 584 -1.25 -11.43 1.54
C THR A 584 0.20 -11.48 2.00
N VAL A 585 0.44 -11.94 3.22
CA VAL A 585 1.81 -12.02 3.76
C VAL A 585 2.63 -13.10 3.04
N LYS A 586 2.03 -14.24 2.66
CA LYS A 586 2.69 -15.25 1.81
C LYS A 586 3.12 -14.65 0.47
N MET A 587 2.27 -13.82 -0.15
CA MET A 587 2.59 -13.11 -1.38
C MET A 587 3.75 -12.13 -1.20
N ILE A 588 3.82 -11.42 -0.07
CA ILE A 588 4.94 -10.54 0.25
C ILE A 588 6.25 -11.34 0.28
N TYR A 589 6.30 -12.48 0.97
CA TYR A 589 7.49 -13.32 1.02
C TYR A 589 7.88 -13.90 -0.35
N GLN A 590 6.91 -14.29 -1.17
CA GLN A 590 7.18 -14.72 -2.55
C GLN A 590 7.78 -13.58 -3.39
N ASN A 591 7.22 -12.39 -3.28
CA ASN A 591 7.74 -11.22 -3.98
C ASN A 591 9.16 -10.88 -3.56
N LEU A 592 9.44 -10.92 -2.26
CA LEU A 592 10.78 -10.71 -1.72
C LEU A 592 11.76 -11.78 -2.20
N PHE A 593 11.36 -13.04 -2.19
CA PHE A 593 12.19 -14.14 -2.71
C PHE A 593 12.59 -13.87 -4.17
N TRP A 594 11.63 -13.55 -5.04
CA TRP A 594 11.92 -13.24 -6.43
C TRP A 594 12.80 -11.99 -6.58
N ALA A 595 12.55 -10.94 -5.81
CA ALA A 595 13.35 -9.73 -5.83
C ALA A 595 14.82 -9.97 -5.44
N PHE A 596 15.09 -10.88 -4.50
CA PHE A 596 16.45 -11.22 -4.07
C PHE A 596 17.15 -12.22 -4.98
N ILE A 597 16.45 -13.26 -5.45
CA ILE A 597 17.08 -14.33 -6.23
C ILE A 597 17.67 -13.81 -7.54
N TYR A 598 17.00 -12.84 -8.19
CA TYR A 598 17.56 -12.19 -9.38
C TYR A 598 18.93 -11.56 -9.09
N ASN A 599 19.06 -10.84 -8.00
CA ASN A 599 20.32 -10.18 -7.63
C ASN A 599 21.39 -11.20 -7.24
N ILE A 600 21.04 -12.22 -6.44
CA ILE A 600 21.97 -13.27 -5.99
C ILE A 600 22.56 -14.04 -7.18
N VAL A 601 21.76 -14.33 -8.21
CA VAL A 601 22.20 -15.05 -9.40
C VAL A 601 22.92 -14.14 -10.37
N CYS A 602 22.37 -12.95 -10.64
CA CYS A 602 22.89 -12.10 -11.71
C CYS A 602 24.14 -11.31 -11.32
N ILE A 603 24.38 -10.99 -10.02
CA ILE A 603 25.59 -10.28 -9.61
C ILE A 603 26.87 -11.10 -9.89
N PRO A 604 26.99 -12.38 -9.49
CA PRO A 604 28.15 -13.20 -9.84
C PRO A 604 28.34 -13.37 -11.36
N LEU A 605 27.24 -13.53 -12.10
CA LEU A 605 27.29 -13.64 -13.56
C LEU A 605 27.79 -12.34 -14.23
N ALA A 606 27.33 -11.19 -13.73
CA ALA A 606 27.79 -9.88 -14.19
C ALA A 606 29.25 -9.60 -13.81
N ALA A 607 29.69 -10.06 -12.65
CA ALA A 607 31.07 -9.99 -12.20
C ALA A 607 32.01 -10.84 -13.04
N GLY A 608 31.49 -11.79 -13.83
CA GLY A 608 32.30 -12.67 -14.68
C GLY A 608 32.79 -13.93 -13.99
N VAL A 609 32.10 -14.40 -12.94
CA VAL A 609 32.49 -15.62 -12.19
C VAL A 609 32.58 -16.84 -13.11
N LEU A 610 31.78 -16.93 -14.18
CA LEU A 610 31.83 -18.04 -15.13
C LEU A 610 33.14 -18.10 -15.93
N HIS A 611 33.85 -16.98 -16.06
CA HIS A 611 35.16 -16.96 -16.69
C HIS A 611 36.19 -17.81 -15.93
N LEU A 612 36.06 -17.92 -14.62
CA LEU A 612 36.86 -18.81 -13.79
C LEU A 612 36.67 -20.31 -14.14
N PHE A 613 35.54 -20.65 -14.75
CA PHE A 613 35.22 -22.00 -15.22
C PHE A 613 35.40 -22.19 -16.73
N GLY A 614 36.09 -21.23 -17.39
CA GLY A 614 36.41 -21.30 -18.82
C GLY A 614 35.26 -20.96 -19.77
N SER A 615 34.22 -20.27 -19.28
CA SER A 615 33.09 -19.79 -20.08
C SER A 615 33.21 -18.30 -20.36
N ASP A 616 33.09 -17.91 -21.62
CA ASP A 616 33.07 -16.48 -22.02
C ASP A 616 31.70 -15.80 -21.79
N PHE A 617 30.73 -16.53 -21.23
CA PHE A 617 29.42 -15.96 -20.99
C PHE A 617 29.45 -14.94 -19.83
N GLN A 618 29.05 -13.71 -20.13
CA GLN A 618 28.93 -12.63 -19.17
C GLN A 618 27.70 -11.78 -19.46
N ILE A 619 27.05 -11.29 -18.40
CA ILE A 619 25.95 -10.36 -18.52
C ILE A 619 26.49 -8.97 -18.80
N THR A 620 26.18 -8.42 -19.98
CA THR A 620 26.54 -7.03 -20.33
C THR A 620 25.65 -6.03 -19.57
N PRO A 621 26.05 -4.76 -19.38
CA PRO A 621 25.24 -3.74 -18.73
C PRO A 621 23.85 -3.54 -19.36
N MET A 622 23.74 -3.73 -20.67
CA MET A 622 22.46 -3.69 -21.40
C MET A 622 21.53 -4.82 -20.96
N TRP A 623 21.99 -6.07 -20.96
CA TRP A 623 21.20 -7.22 -20.49
C TRP A 623 20.89 -7.12 -18.99
N ALA A 624 21.83 -6.63 -18.19
CA ALA A 624 21.64 -6.35 -16.77
C ALA A 624 20.43 -5.43 -16.53
N SER A 625 20.35 -4.34 -17.30
CA SER A 625 19.24 -3.36 -17.18
C SER A 625 17.89 -3.93 -17.64
N ALA A 626 17.87 -4.76 -18.69
CA ALA A 626 16.68 -5.46 -19.14
C ALA A 626 16.16 -6.45 -18.09
N LEU A 627 17.03 -7.32 -17.54
CA LEU A 627 16.69 -8.29 -16.49
C LEU A 627 16.11 -7.59 -15.25
N MET A 628 16.67 -6.45 -14.87
CA MET A 628 16.18 -5.65 -13.76
C MET A 628 14.76 -5.11 -13.99
N ALA A 629 14.44 -4.64 -15.20
CA ALA A 629 13.10 -4.22 -15.55
C ALA A 629 12.11 -5.40 -15.49
N PHE A 630 12.49 -6.57 -15.97
CA PHE A 630 11.68 -7.80 -15.88
C PHE A 630 11.45 -8.25 -14.43
N SER A 631 12.44 -8.14 -13.55
CA SER A 631 12.29 -8.44 -12.12
C SER A 631 11.18 -7.62 -11.49
N SER A 632 11.13 -6.31 -11.74
CA SER A 632 10.07 -5.42 -11.22
C SER A 632 8.69 -5.80 -11.76
N ILE A 633 8.60 -6.15 -13.05
CA ILE A 633 7.34 -6.58 -13.67
C ILE A 633 6.84 -7.89 -13.03
N SER A 634 7.73 -8.87 -12.80
CA SER A 634 7.36 -10.17 -12.22
C SER A 634 6.75 -10.03 -10.83
N VAL A 635 7.31 -9.17 -9.97
CA VAL A 635 6.79 -8.88 -8.63
C VAL A 635 5.40 -8.24 -8.68
N VAL A 636 5.21 -7.29 -9.59
CA VAL A 636 3.91 -6.64 -9.76
C VAL A 636 2.85 -7.61 -10.26
N LEU A 637 3.16 -8.40 -11.30
CA LEU A 637 2.24 -9.41 -11.84
C LEU A 637 1.88 -10.45 -10.79
N ASN A 638 2.87 -10.90 -9.98
CA ASN A 638 2.60 -11.81 -8.88
C ASN A 638 1.64 -11.19 -7.84
N SER A 639 1.85 -9.92 -7.47
CA SER A 639 0.96 -9.21 -6.55
C SER A 639 -0.47 -9.08 -7.10
N LEU A 640 -0.63 -8.85 -8.40
CA LEU A 640 -1.95 -8.77 -9.04
C LEU A 640 -2.71 -10.09 -9.03
N ARG A 641 -2.02 -11.25 -8.96
CA ARG A 641 -2.67 -12.55 -8.79
C ARG A 641 -3.51 -12.62 -7.51
N LEU A 642 -3.11 -11.89 -6.46
CA LEU A 642 -3.86 -11.82 -5.22
C LEU A 642 -5.30 -11.30 -5.44
N LYS A 643 -5.51 -10.44 -6.44
CA LYS A 643 -6.84 -9.93 -6.81
C LYS A 643 -7.83 -11.03 -7.21
N TYR A 644 -7.32 -12.13 -7.74
CA TYR A 644 -8.13 -13.25 -8.22
C TYR A 644 -8.10 -14.46 -7.26
N ALA A 645 -7.17 -14.46 -6.30
CA ALA A 645 -6.99 -15.55 -5.35
C ALA A 645 -7.79 -15.36 -4.04
N ILE A 646 -8.34 -14.18 -3.84
CA ILE A 646 -9.17 -13.75 -2.73
C ILE A 646 -10.53 -13.35 -3.30
#